data_2929dfa928844bcca420ab93470987be
#
_entry.id   2929dfa928844bcca420ab93470987be
#
_cell.length_a   1.000
_cell.length_b   1.000
_cell.length_c   1.000
_cell.angle_alpha   90.00
_cell.angle_beta   90.00
_cell.angle_gamma   90.00
#
_symmetry.space_group_name_H-M   'P 1'
#
loop_
_entity.id
_entity.type
_entity.pdbx_description
1 polymer ?
#
loop_
_entity_poly.entity_id
_entity_poly.type
_entity_poly.pdbx_seq_one_letter_code
_entity_poly.pdbx_strand_id
1 'polypeptide(L)'
;MKSIKPQYLGGFAILFWGMQSDLLWFALPMAVILELRYFINTRWAITKKDFYQIADLTGVGLGLIVIFLWLNRQEYHFITTLLIWVPILIYPLTALLAYSTTSRLTLDVLFYSLRKQHEPVNQSWDMDYVLLASCLLAAGFNTESRYYLPVVGLIVILALYQLRSLRWSRPFVAAFIALTIAAAFTLQFSLRKAHLEIKDTAEALIANWVSERTDPLKTRTSIGQVGQMKLSDAIAFRIEPLSGSPDFPRLLTVATYNSPGKRDWQVFDLRFRTEKNADDFRWEFAAGPQALYPEAKIYKEFDRSNALIPVPAELTEINELPATELKSSIYGTFQGRGLIPSPHYRVRYQTAGALGDPPSAADLLIPEKYEETLSKITPNGLAEPDAIGFIQNYFSDFRYTLYQSGNAIQEEPLVHFLQESKAGHCEYFASATAIMLRKMGIPSRYVVGYVVQEWHEGMDMYIVRKRHAHAWTTAFVDNEWVVIDTTPAEWIGIEESSASWLQPLQDIISNNVFLILRWWNSKEIEEYKRELLVFVTFIALILIWRMRNSKRVLMEDKTKEKRSDLLKPGYDSPFFQIEQQLKHMGYGRNRGELMSKWLLRIEHQDLLPLLTRHNCLRFDPQGLPINEKEWLRDKVFEWLEDHRQELPPNEARH
;
A
#
# COMPACT_ATOMS: atom_id res chain seq x y z
N MET A 1 -12.81 -25.06 27.47
CA MET A 1 -13.80 -25.01 26.37
C MET A 1 -13.12 -25.39 25.06
N LYS A 2 -13.42 -26.56 24.49
CA LYS A 2 -12.93 -26.91 23.16
C LYS A 2 -13.62 -25.98 22.18
N SER A 3 -12.85 -25.15 21.52
CA SER A 3 -13.33 -24.29 20.42
C SER A 3 -13.80 -25.20 19.29
N ILE A 4 -15.10 -25.17 19.01
CA ILE A 4 -15.65 -25.80 17.81
C ILE A 4 -15.13 -24.97 16.66
N LYS A 5 -14.16 -25.48 15.88
CA LYS A 5 -13.65 -24.77 14.72
C LYS A 5 -14.73 -24.74 13.65
N PRO A 6 -15.04 -23.57 13.09
CA PRO A 6 -16.01 -23.48 12.01
C PRO A 6 -15.49 -24.23 10.79
N GLN A 7 -16.23 -25.24 10.35
CA GLN A 7 -15.87 -26.04 9.17
C GLN A 7 -16.21 -25.27 7.91
N TYR A 8 -15.32 -25.34 6.89
CA TYR A 8 -15.47 -24.78 5.54
C TYR A 8 -15.55 -23.23 5.45
N LEU A 9 -15.59 -22.49 6.54
CA LEU A 9 -15.65 -21.04 6.50
C LEU A 9 -14.36 -20.38 6.01
N GLY A 10 -13.21 -21.00 6.33
CA GLY A 10 -11.90 -20.51 5.88
C GLY A 10 -11.76 -20.54 4.37
N GLY A 11 -12.05 -21.69 3.76
CA GLY A 11 -12.01 -21.86 2.31
C GLY A 11 -12.99 -20.95 1.58
N PHE A 12 -14.21 -20.82 2.11
CA PHE A 12 -15.21 -19.93 1.53
C PHE A 12 -14.79 -18.45 1.58
N ALA A 13 -14.19 -18.01 2.68
CA ALA A 13 -13.69 -16.64 2.81
C ALA A 13 -12.50 -16.37 1.87
N ILE A 14 -11.59 -17.35 1.68
CA ILE A 14 -10.49 -17.25 0.72
C ILE A 14 -11.03 -17.11 -0.71
N LEU A 15 -12.01 -17.93 -1.11
CA LEU A 15 -12.61 -17.84 -2.44
C LEU A 15 -13.32 -16.51 -2.65
N PHE A 16 -14.05 -16.04 -1.65
CA PHE A 16 -14.72 -14.74 -1.71
C PHE A 16 -13.72 -13.59 -1.84
N TRP A 17 -12.64 -13.59 -1.05
CA TRP A 17 -11.56 -12.63 -1.18
C TRP A 17 -10.93 -12.67 -2.58
N GLY A 18 -10.61 -13.85 -3.09
CA GLY A 18 -10.01 -14.00 -4.42
C GLY A 18 -10.92 -13.49 -5.54
N MET A 19 -12.23 -13.69 -5.42
CA MET A 19 -13.22 -13.17 -6.38
C MET A 19 -13.31 -11.63 -6.31
N GLN A 20 -13.24 -11.04 -5.12
CA GLN A 20 -13.33 -9.59 -4.93
C GLN A 20 -12.05 -8.85 -5.35
N SER A 21 -10.91 -9.53 -5.31
CA SER A 21 -9.58 -8.95 -5.56
C SER A 21 -8.97 -9.36 -6.91
N ASP A 22 -9.73 -10.04 -7.78
CA ASP A 22 -9.30 -10.63 -9.05
C ASP A 22 -8.11 -11.62 -8.92
N LEU A 23 -7.96 -12.18 -7.71
CA LEU A 23 -6.92 -13.15 -7.36
C LEU A 23 -7.45 -14.59 -7.25
N LEU A 24 -8.49 -14.93 -8.01
CA LEU A 24 -9.16 -16.23 -7.91
C LEU A 24 -8.21 -17.41 -8.20
N TRP A 25 -7.22 -17.22 -9.07
CA TRP A 25 -6.20 -18.22 -9.39
C TRP A 25 -5.35 -18.62 -8.19
N PHE A 26 -5.08 -17.68 -7.28
CA PHE A 26 -4.40 -17.95 -6.01
C PHE A 26 -5.36 -18.48 -4.95
N ALA A 27 -6.55 -17.92 -4.88
CA ALA A 27 -7.55 -18.25 -3.88
C ALA A 27 -8.03 -19.70 -4.00
N LEU A 28 -8.23 -20.20 -5.23
CA LEU A 28 -8.72 -21.55 -5.45
C LEU A 28 -7.80 -22.64 -4.88
N PRO A 29 -6.51 -22.72 -5.22
CA PRO A 29 -5.61 -23.70 -4.61
C PRO A 29 -5.44 -23.51 -3.09
N MET A 30 -5.43 -22.27 -2.61
CA MET A 30 -5.36 -21.98 -1.17
C MET A 30 -6.57 -22.54 -0.43
N ALA A 31 -7.77 -22.32 -0.94
CA ALA A 31 -9.00 -22.83 -0.35
C ALA A 31 -9.03 -24.37 -0.37
N VAL A 32 -8.69 -24.99 -1.50
CA VAL A 32 -8.62 -26.46 -1.61
C VAL A 32 -7.64 -27.05 -0.62
N ILE A 33 -6.41 -26.56 -0.56
CA ILE A 33 -5.39 -27.04 0.37
C ILE A 33 -5.86 -26.88 1.83
N LEU A 34 -6.49 -25.74 2.17
CA LEU A 34 -6.95 -25.52 3.54
C LEU A 34 -8.08 -26.50 3.93
N GLU A 35 -9.03 -26.76 3.03
CA GLU A 35 -10.19 -27.59 3.32
C GLU A 35 -9.90 -29.10 3.23
N LEU A 36 -8.89 -29.51 2.48
CA LEU A 36 -8.40 -30.88 2.45
C LEU A 36 -8.02 -31.41 3.85
N ARG A 37 -7.72 -30.52 4.81
CA ARG A 37 -7.46 -30.88 6.21
C ARG A 37 -8.58 -31.70 6.88
N TYR A 38 -9.80 -31.58 6.41
CA TYR A 38 -10.95 -32.34 6.96
C TYR A 38 -11.03 -33.77 6.41
N PHE A 39 -10.37 -34.04 5.27
CA PHE A 39 -10.32 -35.34 4.63
C PHE A 39 -9.03 -36.09 4.93
N ILE A 40 -7.94 -35.37 5.24
CA ILE A 40 -6.64 -35.94 5.54
C ILE A 40 -6.48 -36.07 7.06
N ASN A 41 -6.43 -37.31 7.57
CA ASN A 41 -6.28 -37.60 8.99
C ASN A 41 -4.81 -37.58 9.48
N THR A 42 -3.87 -37.54 8.55
CA THR A 42 -2.44 -37.48 8.90
C THR A 42 -2.08 -36.04 9.35
N ARG A 43 -1.38 -35.93 10.49
CA ARG A 43 -0.81 -34.71 11.01
C ARG A 43 0.69 -34.82 11.17
N TRP A 44 1.38 -33.68 10.99
CA TRP A 44 2.83 -33.62 11.14
C TRP A 44 3.20 -33.01 12.48
N ALA A 45 4.19 -33.64 13.14
CA ALA A 45 4.79 -33.09 14.36
C ALA A 45 5.78 -31.99 13.98
N ILE A 46 5.24 -30.79 13.73
CA ILE A 46 6.03 -29.62 13.33
C ILE A 46 6.59 -28.97 14.57
N THR A 47 7.90 -28.66 14.57
CA THR A 47 8.56 -28.05 15.70
C THR A 47 8.30 -26.55 15.79
N LYS A 48 8.42 -25.98 16.99
CA LYS A 48 8.29 -24.53 17.20
C LYS A 48 9.29 -23.73 16.35
N LYS A 49 10.49 -24.29 16.12
CA LYS A 49 11.52 -23.70 15.26
C LYS A 49 11.06 -23.57 13.79
N ASP A 50 10.32 -24.55 13.28
CA ASP A 50 9.78 -24.50 11.91
C ASP A 50 8.75 -23.39 11.75
N PHE A 51 7.89 -23.21 12.76
CA PHE A 51 6.95 -22.09 12.78
C PHE A 51 7.65 -20.73 12.80
N TYR A 52 8.74 -20.58 13.58
CA TYR A 52 9.55 -19.39 13.58
C TYR A 52 10.12 -19.07 12.19
N GLN A 53 10.69 -20.06 11.51
CA GLN A 53 11.29 -19.85 10.19
C GLN A 53 10.25 -19.43 9.14
N ILE A 54 9.04 -20.00 9.17
CA ILE A 54 7.97 -19.60 8.25
C ILE A 54 7.44 -18.23 8.61
N ALA A 55 7.29 -17.89 9.88
CA ALA A 55 6.91 -16.55 10.31
C ALA A 55 7.94 -15.51 9.89
N ASP A 56 9.23 -15.82 10.00
CA ASP A 56 10.32 -14.92 9.56
C ASP A 56 10.30 -14.74 8.04
N LEU A 57 10.10 -15.81 7.27
CA LEU A 57 9.95 -15.71 5.81
C LEU A 57 8.73 -14.87 5.42
N THR A 58 7.61 -15.05 6.12
CA THR A 58 6.40 -14.22 5.95
C THR A 58 6.68 -12.77 6.28
N GLY A 59 7.43 -12.50 7.35
CA GLY A 59 7.85 -11.15 7.74
C GLY A 59 8.76 -10.48 6.70
N VAL A 60 9.72 -11.23 6.14
CA VAL A 60 10.57 -10.76 5.03
C VAL A 60 9.70 -10.47 3.80
N GLY A 61 8.76 -11.35 3.45
CA GLY A 61 7.82 -11.15 2.35
C GLY A 61 6.99 -9.88 2.55
N LEU A 62 6.47 -9.64 3.76
CA LEU A 62 5.76 -8.42 4.11
C LEU A 62 6.67 -7.19 3.92
N GLY A 63 7.91 -7.25 4.42
CA GLY A 63 8.87 -6.17 4.26
C GLY A 63 9.15 -5.84 2.79
N LEU A 64 9.32 -6.86 1.94
CA LEU A 64 9.50 -6.69 0.49
C LEU A 64 8.27 -6.06 -0.17
N ILE A 65 7.06 -6.49 0.19
CA ILE A 65 5.81 -5.89 -0.32
C ILE A 65 5.69 -4.44 0.13
N VAL A 66 5.97 -4.13 1.39
CA VAL A 66 5.95 -2.76 1.92
C VAL A 66 6.94 -1.88 1.16
N ILE A 67 8.16 -2.35 0.94
CA ILE A 67 9.19 -1.63 0.18
C ILE A 67 8.71 -1.42 -1.26
N PHE A 68 8.22 -2.46 -1.92
CA PHE A 68 7.68 -2.38 -3.29
C PHE A 68 6.55 -1.35 -3.39
N LEU A 69 5.55 -1.41 -2.52
CA LEU A 69 4.43 -0.47 -2.51
C LEU A 69 4.85 0.96 -2.15
N TRP A 70 5.85 1.11 -1.27
CA TRP A 70 6.38 2.42 -0.94
C TRP A 70 7.11 3.08 -2.11
N LEU A 71 7.85 2.28 -2.87
CA LEU A 71 8.55 2.73 -4.08
C LEU A 71 7.56 3.06 -5.22
N ASN A 72 6.44 2.35 -5.30
CA ASN A 72 5.38 2.54 -6.30
C ASN A 72 4.13 3.20 -5.72
N ARG A 73 4.27 4.02 -4.69
CA ARG A 73 3.14 4.67 -3.99
C ARG A 73 2.29 5.59 -4.86
N GLN A 74 2.75 5.95 -6.04
CA GLN A 74 2.01 6.77 -6.99
C GLN A 74 1.04 5.93 -7.84
N GLU A 75 1.38 4.67 -8.13
CA GLU A 75 0.51 3.75 -8.89
C GLU A 75 -0.50 3.03 -8.00
N TYR A 76 -0.11 2.71 -6.76
CA TYR A 76 -0.92 1.90 -5.87
C TYR A 76 -1.37 2.69 -4.64
N HIS A 77 -2.64 2.55 -4.31
CA HIS A 77 -3.12 2.97 -2.99
C HIS A 77 -2.44 2.08 -1.93
N PHE A 78 -1.31 2.54 -1.40
CA PHE A 78 -0.40 1.77 -0.55
C PHE A 78 -1.12 0.91 0.50
N ILE A 79 -2.02 1.52 1.29
CA ILE A 79 -2.73 0.83 2.38
C ILE A 79 -3.68 -0.23 1.83
N THR A 80 -4.47 0.09 0.82
CA THR A 80 -5.46 -0.83 0.25
C THR A 80 -4.80 -2.03 -0.41
N THR A 81 -3.76 -1.79 -1.20
CA THR A 81 -3.01 -2.86 -1.85
C THR A 81 -2.31 -3.75 -0.83
N LEU A 82 -1.68 -3.17 0.19
CA LEU A 82 -1.06 -3.94 1.28
C LEU A 82 -2.08 -4.86 1.96
N LEU A 83 -3.26 -4.34 2.29
CA LEU A 83 -4.30 -5.11 2.96
C LEU A 83 -4.88 -6.21 2.08
N ILE A 84 -4.98 -6.01 0.76
CA ILE A 84 -5.38 -7.05 -0.21
C ILE A 84 -4.40 -8.24 -0.19
N TRP A 85 -3.11 -8.01 0.02
CA TRP A 85 -2.08 -9.05 0.04
C TRP A 85 -1.91 -9.77 1.39
N VAL A 86 -2.45 -9.22 2.48
CA VAL A 86 -2.35 -9.81 3.83
C VAL A 86 -2.83 -11.28 3.90
N PRO A 87 -3.95 -11.69 3.26
CA PRO A 87 -4.37 -13.10 3.27
C PRO A 87 -3.31 -14.06 2.71
N ILE A 88 -2.60 -13.68 1.63
CA ILE A 88 -1.53 -14.49 1.04
C ILE A 88 -0.37 -14.65 2.03
N LEU A 89 -0.02 -13.58 2.74
CA LEU A 89 1.07 -13.59 3.72
C LEU A 89 0.76 -14.45 4.95
N ILE A 90 -0.48 -14.41 5.45
CA ILE A 90 -0.91 -15.18 6.62
C ILE A 90 -1.12 -16.67 6.28
N TYR A 91 -1.47 -16.97 5.05
CA TYR A 91 -1.86 -18.30 4.59
C TYR A 91 -0.82 -19.40 4.88
N PRO A 92 0.49 -19.23 4.63
CA PRO A 92 1.47 -20.30 4.88
C PRO A 92 1.49 -20.78 6.33
N LEU A 93 1.38 -19.86 7.29
CA LEU A 93 1.30 -20.20 8.72
C LEU A 93 -0.01 -20.91 9.05
N THR A 94 -1.12 -20.47 8.48
CA THR A 94 -2.43 -21.10 8.69
C THR A 94 -2.47 -22.49 8.08
N ALA A 95 -1.95 -22.68 6.86
CA ALA A 95 -1.88 -23.96 6.19
C ALA A 95 -0.98 -24.94 6.97
N LEU A 96 0.19 -24.49 7.41
CA LEU A 96 1.09 -25.32 8.22
C LEU A 96 0.43 -25.76 9.53
N LEU A 97 -0.26 -24.85 10.20
CA LEU A 97 -0.98 -25.13 11.43
C LEU A 97 -2.14 -26.11 11.21
N ALA A 98 -2.84 -25.99 10.07
CA ALA A 98 -3.96 -26.85 9.70
C ALA A 98 -3.56 -28.34 9.61
N TYR A 99 -2.32 -28.62 9.22
CA TYR A 99 -1.76 -29.97 9.08
C TYR A 99 -0.82 -30.36 10.22
N SER A 100 -0.66 -29.51 11.24
CA SER A 100 0.17 -29.77 12.42
C SER A 100 -0.58 -30.49 13.53
N THR A 101 0.15 -31.15 14.44
CA THR A 101 -0.37 -31.62 15.73
C THR A 101 -0.67 -30.46 16.69
N THR A 102 -0.09 -29.29 16.45
CA THR A 102 -0.34 -28.04 17.23
C THR A 102 -1.62 -27.39 16.75
N SER A 103 -2.51 -26.95 17.67
CA SER A 103 -3.81 -26.38 17.32
C SER A 103 -3.86 -24.84 17.38
N ARG A 104 -2.89 -24.19 18.02
CA ARG A 104 -2.81 -22.73 18.20
C ARG A 104 -1.37 -22.27 18.17
N LEU A 105 -1.14 -21.06 17.70
CA LEU A 105 0.18 -20.42 17.72
C LEU A 105 0.26 -19.40 18.87
N THR A 106 1.37 -19.43 19.57
CA THR A 106 1.70 -18.41 20.58
C THR A 106 2.23 -17.15 19.89
N LEU A 107 2.03 -15.96 20.51
CA LEU A 107 2.41 -14.68 19.90
C LEU A 107 3.92 -14.55 19.65
N ASP A 108 4.76 -15.28 20.36
CA ASP A 108 6.20 -15.32 20.13
C ASP A 108 6.58 -15.92 18.77
N VAL A 109 5.67 -16.67 18.12
CA VAL A 109 5.88 -17.14 16.76
C VAL A 109 5.77 -15.98 15.76
N LEU A 110 4.80 -15.11 15.96
CA LEU A 110 4.51 -13.99 15.05
C LEU A 110 5.48 -12.81 15.24
N PHE A 111 5.88 -12.52 16.47
CA PHE A 111 6.68 -11.35 16.80
C PHE A 111 8.07 -11.74 17.31
N TYR A 112 9.10 -11.39 16.54
CA TYR A 112 10.50 -11.65 16.90
C TYR A 112 10.91 -11.04 18.25
N SER A 113 10.37 -9.87 18.60
CA SER A 113 10.63 -9.21 19.88
C SER A 113 10.18 -10.03 21.09
N LEU A 114 9.09 -10.78 20.97
CA LEU A 114 8.56 -11.62 22.04
C LEU A 114 9.36 -12.90 22.25
N ARG A 115 10.14 -13.35 21.24
CA ARG A 115 11.03 -14.53 21.35
C ARG A 115 12.20 -14.33 22.31
N LYS A 116 12.58 -13.08 22.58
CA LYS A 116 13.71 -12.73 23.46
C LYS A 116 13.29 -12.50 24.91
N GLN A 117 12.00 -12.54 25.22
CA GLN A 117 11.53 -12.41 26.60
C GLN A 117 11.81 -13.66 27.41
N HIS A 118 12.26 -13.49 28.67
CA HIS A 118 12.56 -14.59 29.59
C HIS A 118 11.29 -15.33 30.08
N GLU A 119 10.13 -14.67 30.04
CA GLU A 119 8.86 -15.27 30.44
C GLU A 119 8.13 -15.88 29.26
N PRO A 120 7.55 -17.10 29.42
CA PRO A 120 6.79 -17.73 28.35
C PRO A 120 5.50 -16.94 28.05
N VAL A 121 5.32 -16.58 26.79
CA VAL A 121 4.09 -15.91 26.33
C VAL A 121 2.94 -16.93 26.28
N ASN A 122 1.99 -16.81 27.20
CA ASN A 122 0.82 -17.70 27.30
C ASN A 122 -0.31 -17.37 26.32
N GLN A 123 -0.25 -16.20 25.67
CA GLN A 123 -1.28 -15.80 24.71
C GLN A 123 -1.12 -16.58 23.41
N SER A 124 -2.18 -17.27 23.00
CA SER A 124 -2.21 -18.06 21.77
C SER A 124 -3.39 -17.65 20.89
N TRP A 125 -3.13 -17.54 19.60
CA TRP A 125 -4.13 -17.16 18.60
C TRP A 125 -4.50 -18.35 17.72
N ASP A 126 -5.77 -18.39 17.33
CA ASP A 126 -6.25 -19.32 16.32
C ASP A 126 -6.14 -18.67 14.95
N MET A 127 -5.22 -19.15 14.13
CA MET A 127 -4.91 -18.56 12.82
C MET A 127 -6.06 -18.70 11.82
N ASP A 128 -6.99 -19.61 12.02
CA ASP A 128 -8.18 -19.74 11.17
C ASP A 128 -9.05 -18.47 11.25
N TYR A 129 -9.21 -17.89 12.46
CA TYR A 129 -9.93 -16.63 12.62
C TYR A 129 -9.17 -15.42 12.11
N VAL A 130 -7.84 -15.43 12.24
CA VAL A 130 -6.99 -14.35 11.72
C VAL A 130 -7.06 -14.32 10.20
N LEU A 131 -6.96 -15.50 9.55
CA LEU A 131 -7.11 -15.61 8.10
C LEU A 131 -8.52 -15.22 7.65
N LEU A 132 -9.57 -15.68 8.34
CA LEU A 132 -10.95 -15.31 8.05
C LEU A 132 -11.13 -13.79 8.09
N ALA A 133 -10.70 -13.14 9.17
CA ALA A 133 -10.79 -11.69 9.34
C ALA A 133 -10.00 -10.94 8.24
N SER A 134 -8.78 -11.39 7.93
CA SER A 134 -7.97 -10.78 6.89
C SER A 134 -8.61 -10.89 5.50
N CYS A 135 -9.21 -12.04 5.15
CA CYS A 135 -9.93 -12.22 3.88
C CYS A 135 -11.15 -11.28 3.78
N LEU A 136 -11.94 -11.17 4.86
CA LEU A 136 -13.13 -10.31 4.88
C LEU A 136 -12.75 -8.82 4.80
N LEU A 137 -11.71 -8.40 5.50
CA LEU A 137 -11.20 -7.03 5.42
C LEU A 137 -10.67 -6.72 4.03
N ALA A 138 -9.84 -7.60 3.46
CA ALA A 138 -9.27 -7.42 2.13
C ALA A 138 -10.35 -7.40 1.02
N ALA A 139 -11.38 -8.24 1.13
CA ALA A 139 -12.50 -8.26 0.19
C ALA A 139 -13.34 -6.96 0.23
N GLY A 140 -13.28 -6.19 1.33
CA GLY A 140 -14.02 -4.94 1.52
C GLY A 140 -13.51 -3.76 0.71
N PHE A 141 -12.33 -3.86 0.10
CA PHE A 141 -11.76 -2.78 -0.72
C PHE A 141 -12.35 -2.68 -2.12
N ASN A 142 -13.07 -3.70 -2.59
CA ASN A 142 -13.86 -3.59 -3.82
C ASN A 142 -15.19 -2.89 -3.52
N THR A 143 -15.19 -1.56 -3.61
CA THR A 143 -16.33 -0.68 -3.26
C THR A 143 -17.51 -0.81 -4.22
N GLU A 144 -17.31 -1.34 -5.42
CA GLU A 144 -18.35 -1.51 -6.45
C GLU A 144 -19.12 -2.83 -6.31
N SER A 145 -18.63 -3.74 -5.47
CA SER A 145 -19.25 -5.06 -5.32
C SER A 145 -20.58 -5.01 -4.56
N ARG A 146 -21.66 -5.34 -5.26
CA ARG A 146 -23.01 -5.52 -4.68
C ARG A 146 -23.13 -6.75 -3.77
N TYR A 147 -22.19 -7.69 -3.89
CA TYR A 147 -22.23 -8.98 -3.19
C TYR A 147 -21.49 -8.96 -1.87
N TYR A 148 -20.70 -7.92 -1.57
CA TYR A 148 -19.87 -7.89 -0.37
C TYR A 148 -20.70 -8.08 0.91
N LEU A 149 -21.70 -7.23 1.13
CA LEU A 149 -22.52 -7.27 2.34
C LEU A 149 -23.31 -8.58 2.53
N PRO A 150 -24.04 -9.08 1.50
CA PRO A 150 -24.74 -10.35 1.63
C PRO A 150 -23.83 -11.52 1.99
N VAL A 151 -22.64 -11.59 1.36
CA VAL A 151 -21.72 -12.71 1.58
C VAL A 151 -21.03 -12.61 2.94
N VAL A 152 -20.57 -11.42 3.35
CA VAL A 152 -20.02 -11.21 4.71
C VAL A 152 -21.09 -11.51 5.77
N GLY A 153 -22.31 -11.05 5.57
CA GLY A 153 -23.44 -11.36 6.45
C GLY A 153 -23.66 -12.87 6.59
N LEU A 154 -23.65 -13.60 5.48
CA LEU A 154 -23.78 -15.06 5.48
C LEU A 154 -22.62 -15.74 6.23
N ILE A 155 -21.37 -15.33 6.00
CA ILE A 155 -20.20 -15.87 6.70
C ILE A 155 -20.31 -15.63 8.21
N VAL A 156 -20.69 -14.43 8.62
CA VAL A 156 -20.85 -14.08 10.04
C VAL A 156 -21.99 -14.90 10.67
N ILE A 157 -23.12 -15.04 9.99
CA ILE A 157 -24.26 -15.87 10.47
C ILE A 157 -23.81 -17.32 10.66
N LEU A 158 -23.12 -17.89 9.67
CA LEU A 158 -22.62 -19.27 9.73
C LEU A 158 -21.58 -19.42 10.84
N ALA A 159 -20.68 -18.47 11.03
CA ALA A 159 -19.71 -18.48 12.11
C ALA A 159 -20.39 -18.43 13.50
N LEU A 160 -21.31 -17.51 13.70
CA LEU A 160 -22.08 -17.39 14.95
C LEU A 160 -22.93 -18.63 15.22
N TYR A 161 -23.57 -19.18 14.20
CA TYR A 161 -24.35 -20.40 14.32
C TYR A 161 -23.49 -21.61 14.72
N GLN A 162 -22.29 -21.76 14.17
CA GLN A 162 -21.36 -22.84 14.52
C GLN A 162 -20.74 -22.66 15.92
N LEU A 163 -20.55 -21.41 16.37
CA LEU A 163 -20.00 -21.08 17.69
C LEU A 163 -21.05 -21.10 18.81
N ARG A 164 -22.33 -21.27 18.48
CA ARG A 164 -23.41 -21.23 19.48
C ARG A 164 -23.19 -22.24 20.59
N SER A 165 -23.42 -21.81 21.81
CA SER A 165 -23.52 -22.70 22.96
C SER A 165 -24.83 -23.47 22.92
N LEU A 166 -24.81 -24.80 23.16
CA LEU A 166 -26.01 -25.63 23.28
C LEU A 166 -26.98 -25.19 24.44
N ARG A 167 -26.50 -24.28 25.28
CA ARG A 167 -27.27 -23.72 26.39
C ARG A 167 -28.24 -22.60 25.99
N TRP A 168 -28.03 -21.99 24.82
CA TRP A 168 -28.86 -20.87 24.37
C TRP A 168 -30.01 -21.38 23.50
N SER A 169 -31.21 -20.86 23.81
CA SER A 169 -32.39 -21.18 23.02
C SER A 169 -32.24 -20.68 21.57
N ARG A 170 -32.84 -21.43 20.64
CA ARG A 170 -32.80 -21.04 19.20
C ARG A 170 -33.30 -19.61 18.93
N PRO A 171 -34.43 -19.15 19.55
CA PRO A 171 -34.91 -17.78 19.31
C PRO A 171 -33.97 -16.72 19.86
N PHE A 172 -33.27 -16.98 20.98
CA PHE A 172 -32.26 -16.04 21.50
C PHE A 172 -31.08 -15.90 20.55
N VAL A 173 -30.58 -16.99 19.98
CA VAL A 173 -29.49 -16.96 19.00
C VAL A 173 -29.94 -16.22 17.74
N ALA A 174 -31.16 -16.45 17.26
CA ALA A 174 -31.69 -15.74 16.10
C ALA A 174 -31.83 -14.23 16.37
N ALA A 175 -32.33 -13.84 17.52
CA ALA A 175 -32.42 -12.44 17.93
C ALA A 175 -31.03 -11.77 18.04
N PHE A 176 -30.06 -12.46 18.61
CA PHE A 176 -28.69 -11.97 18.73
C PHE A 176 -28.03 -11.78 17.35
N ILE A 177 -28.20 -12.73 16.42
CA ILE A 177 -27.73 -12.63 15.04
C ILE A 177 -28.40 -11.44 14.34
N ALA A 178 -29.72 -11.29 14.46
CA ALA A 178 -30.45 -10.18 13.86
C ALA A 178 -29.97 -8.82 14.40
N LEU A 179 -29.76 -8.71 15.72
CA LEU A 179 -29.23 -7.51 16.35
C LEU A 179 -27.80 -7.19 15.86
N THR A 180 -26.96 -8.20 15.74
CA THR A 180 -25.58 -8.03 15.22
C THR A 180 -25.57 -7.52 13.78
N ILE A 181 -26.45 -8.08 12.93
CA ILE A 181 -26.58 -7.63 11.52
C ILE A 181 -27.12 -6.20 11.46
N ALA A 182 -28.15 -5.88 12.28
CA ALA A 182 -28.70 -4.52 12.35
C ALA A 182 -27.66 -3.51 12.82
N ALA A 183 -26.88 -3.84 13.85
CA ALA A 183 -25.79 -3.01 14.35
C ALA A 183 -24.67 -2.80 13.30
N ALA A 184 -24.28 -3.87 12.61
CA ALA A 184 -23.29 -3.81 11.54
C ALA A 184 -23.75 -2.92 10.36
N PHE A 185 -25.02 -3.07 9.97
CA PHE A 185 -25.62 -2.25 8.91
C PHE A 185 -25.71 -0.77 9.32
N THR A 186 -26.15 -0.49 10.55
CA THR A 186 -26.22 0.89 11.08
C THR A 186 -24.83 1.51 11.16
N LEU A 187 -23.84 0.77 11.65
CA LEU A 187 -22.45 1.23 11.75
C LEU A 187 -21.87 1.52 10.36
N GLN A 188 -22.11 0.64 9.38
CA GLN A 188 -21.64 0.85 8.01
C GLN A 188 -22.28 2.07 7.36
N PHE A 189 -23.60 2.25 7.54
CA PHE A 189 -24.29 3.43 7.01
C PHE A 189 -23.75 4.71 7.63
N SER A 190 -23.52 4.71 8.95
CA SER A 190 -22.96 5.84 9.68
C SER A 190 -21.51 6.12 9.27
N LEU A 191 -20.68 5.08 9.12
CA LEU A 191 -19.28 5.23 8.63
C LEU A 191 -19.22 5.73 7.19
N ARG A 192 -20.11 5.23 6.32
CA ARG A 192 -20.18 5.71 4.94
C ARG A 192 -20.59 7.19 4.88
N LYS A 193 -21.58 7.59 5.68
CA LYS A 193 -21.98 9.00 5.78
C LYS A 193 -20.85 9.87 6.32
N ALA A 194 -20.21 9.45 7.41
CA ALA A 194 -19.06 10.14 7.97
C ALA A 194 -17.88 10.21 7.00
N HIS A 195 -17.61 9.12 6.25
CA HIS A 195 -16.56 9.11 5.22
C HIS A 195 -16.84 10.13 4.11
N LEU A 196 -18.06 10.22 3.62
CA LEU A 196 -18.44 11.21 2.60
C LEU A 196 -18.31 12.62 3.16
N GLU A 197 -18.82 12.91 4.37
CA GLU A 197 -18.71 14.23 5.00
C GLU A 197 -17.25 14.61 5.29
N ILE A 198 -16.41 13.66 5.75
CA ILE A 198 -14.98 13.87 5.98
C ILE A 198 -14.25 14.04 4.64
N LYS A 199 -14.60 13.26 3.62
CA LYS A 199 -14.02 13.38 2.28
C LYS A 199 -14.31 14.75 1.69
N ASP A 200 -15.57 15.19 1.69
CA ASP A 200 -15.97 16.50 1.16
C ASP A 200 -15.31 17.65 1.94
N THR A 201 -15.23 17.52 3.28
CA THR A 201 -14.55 18.51 4.13
C THR A 201 -13.04 18.48 3.95
N ALA A 202 -12.44 17.28 3.85
CA ALA A 202 -11.02 17.14 3.60
C ALA A 202 -10.64 17.58 2.18
N GLU A 203 -11.46 17.25 1.17
CA GLU A 203 -11.27 17.73 -0.19
C GLU A 203 -11.40 19.27 -0.27
N ALA A 204 -12.36 19.86 0.45
CA ALA A 204 -12.49 21.32 0.55
C ALA A 204 -11.32 21.97 1.28
N LEU A 205 -10.84 21.39 2.40
CA LEU A 205 -9.67 21.86 3.12
C LEU A 205 -8.39 21.66 2.32
N ILE A 206 -8.22 20.50 1.70
CA ILE A 206 -7.07 20.17 0.84
C ILE A 206 -7.14 20.99 -0.43
N ALA A 207 -8.32 21.16 -1.05
CA ALA A 207 -8.50 22.01 -2.22
C ALA A 207 -8.17 23.46 -1.91
N ASN A 208 -8.58 24.00 -0.77
CA ASN A 208 -8.20 25.35 -0.35
C ASN A 208 -6.70 25.45 -0.03
N TRP A 209 -6.11 24.42 0.59
CA TRP A 209 -4.68 24.40 0.91
C TRP A 209 -3.78 24.09 -0.30
N VAL A 210 -4.27 23.28 -1.25
CA VAL A 210 -3.58 22.87 -2.48
C VAL A 210 -3.86 23.83 -3.63
N SER A 211 -5.03 24.49 -3.71
CA SER A 211 -5.35 25.48 -4.74
C SER A 211 -4.52 26.76 -4.60
N GLU A 212 -4.07 27.08 -3.37
CA GLU A 212 -3.06 28.12 -3.20
C GLU A 212 -1.66 27.72 -3.70
N ARG A 213 -1.40 26.42 -3.90
CA ARG A 213 -0.03 25.89 -4.18
C ARG A 213 0.15 25.12 -5.48
N THR A 214 -0.88 24.63 -6.14
CA THR A 214 -0.73 23.88 -7.42
C THR A 214 -1.97 23.98 -8.30
N ASP A 215 -1.90 24.78 -9.34
CA ASP A 215 -2.83 24.71 -10.45
C ASP A 215 -2.63 23.38 -11.21
N PRO A 216 -3.60 22.45 -11.23
CA PRO A 216 -3.47 21.18 -11.94
C PRO A 216 -3.32 21.31 -13.45
N LEU A 217 -3.69 22.45 -14.00
CA LEU A 217 -3.52 22.78 -15.42
C LEU A 217 -2.28 23.67 -15.66
N LYS A 218 -1.59 24.09 -14.57
CA LYS A 218 -0.51 25.08 -14.60
C LYS A 218 -0.84 26.30 -15.46
N THR A 219 -2.02 26.83 -15.28
CA THR A 219 -2.46 28.09 -15.90
C THR A 219 -1.80 29.31 -15.26
N ARG A 220 -1.24 29.10 -14.06
CA ARG A 220 -0.57 30.12 -13.24
C ARG A 220 0.65 29.50 -12.55
N THR A 221 1.75 30.23 -12.47
CA THR A 221 2.93 29.84 -11.69
C THR A 221 3.43 31.06 -10.90
N SER A 222 3.74 30.87 -9.63
CA SER A 222 4.29 31.93 -8.78
C SER A 222 5.80 31.82 -8.71
N ILE A 223 6.50 32.96 -8.71
CA ILE A 223 7.95 33.02 -8.47
C ILE A 223 8.24 32.38 -7.11
N GLY A 224 9.13 31.37 -7.08
CA GLY A 224 9.44 30.55 -5.91
C GLY A 224 8.92 29.11 -5.96
N GLN A 225 8.02 28.75 -6.88
CA GLN A 225 7.52 27.38 -7.02
C GLN A 225 8.59 26.42 -7.54
N VAL A 226 9.35 26.80 -8.55
CA VAL A 226 10.49 26.02 -9.05
C VAL A 226 11.56 25.90 -7.97
N GLY A 227 11.81 26.99 -7.22
CA GLY A 227 12.74 26.99 -6.10
C GLY A 227 12.41 25.93 -5.02
N GLN A 228 11.14 25.66 -4.74
CA GLN A 228 10.75 24.58 -3.80
C GLN A 228 11.03 23.18 -4.37
N MET A 229 10.86 22.96 -5.66
CA MET A 229 11.18 21.69 -6.31
C MET A 229 12.68 21.39 -6.27
N LYS A 230 13.52 22.43 -6.32
CA LYS A 230 14.98 22.33 -6.29
C LYS A 230 15.56 21.77 -5.00
N LEU A 231 14.77 21.69 -3.92
CA LEU A 231 15.16 21.05 -2.66
C LEU A 231 14.94 19.54 -2.63
N SER A 232 14.54 18.91 -3.74
CA SER A 232 14.22 17.49 -3.80
C SER A 232 15.10 16.71 -4.77
N ASP A 233 15.82 15.71 -4.27
CA ASP A 233 16.64 14.77 -5.06
C ASP A 233 15.83 13.67 -5.76
N ALA A 234 14.52 13.61 -5.53
CA ALA A 234 13.67 12.58 -6.10
C ALA A 234 13.71 12.61 -7.63
N ILE A 235 13.80 11.43 -8.24
CA ILE A 235 13.78 11.27 -9.69
C ILE A 235 12.37 11.59 -10.17
N ALA A 236 12.25 12.55 -11.10
CA ALA A 236 11.01 12.95 -11.73
C ALA A 236 10.65 12.05 -12.92
N PHE A 237 11.66 11.72 -13.74
CA PHE A 237 11.56 10.81 -14.89
C PHE A 237 12.94 10.43 -15.42
N ARG A 238 13.00 9.47 -16.34
CA ARG A 238 14.22 9.02 -17.03
C ARG A 238 14.03 9.12 -18.52
N ILE A 239 15.12 9.35 -19.24
CA ILE A 239 15.12 9.52 -20.70
C ILE A 239 16.14 8.57 -21.32
N GLU A 240 15.67 7.70 -22.21
CA GLU A 240 16.48 6.78 -22.99
C GLU A 240 16.57 7.28 -24.44
N PRO A 241 17.70 7.82 -24.90
CA PRO A 241 17.91 8.13 -26.31
C PRO A 241 17.91 6.84 -27.14
N LEU A 242 17.08 6.77 -28.18
CA LEU A 242 16.95 5.56 -29.00
C LEU A 242 17.78 5.63 -30.29
N SER A 243 18.14 6.83 -30.73
CA SER A 243 18.83 7.06 -32.02
C SER A 243 20.34 6.85 -31.96
N GLY A 244 20.90 6.29 -30.90
CA GLY A 244 22.34 6.06 -30.76
C GLY A 244 23.19 7.32 -30.56
N SER A 245 22.59 8.51 -30.53
CA SER A 245 23.22 9.77 -30.17
C SER A 245 22.88 10.15 -28.74
N PRO A 246 23.87 10.44 -27.88
CA PRO A 246 23.60 10.96 -26.54
C PRO A 246 23.06 12.40 -26.56
N ASP A 247 23.01 13.06 -27.73
CA ASP A 247 22.56 14.45 -27.84
C ASP A 247 21.04 14.56 -27.77
N PHE A 248 20.54 14.60 -26.56
CA PHE A 248 19.15 14.94 -26.27
C PHE A 248 19.03 16.44 -25.98
N PRO A 249 17.92 17.11 -26.37
CA PRO A 249 17.66 18.51 -26.01
C PRO A 249 17.83 18.77 -24.53
N ARG A 250 18.61 19.78 -24.17
CA ARG A 250 18.89 20.08 -22.74
C ARG A 250 17.69 20.54 -21.98
N LEU A 251 16.66 21.06 -22.67
CA LEU A 251 15.46 21.62 -22.04
C LEU A 251 14.21 20.87 -22.47
N LEU A 252 13.43 20.47 -21.47
CA LEU A 252 12.09 19.92 -21.63
C LEU A 252 11.05 20.90 -21.13
N THR A 253 10.21 21.40 -22.03
CA THR A 253 9.09 22.31 -21.71
C THR A 253 7.95 21.56 -21.05
N VAL A 254 7.42 22.11 -19.96
CA VAL A 254 6.21 21.63 -19.28
C VAL A 254 5.07 22.62 -19.45
N ALA A 255 5.34 23.91 -19.24
CA ALA A 255 4.32 24.96 -19.40
C ALA A 255 4.94 26.27 -19.83
N THR A 256 4.20 27.02 -20.65
CA THR A 256 4.58 28.34 -21.18
C THR A 256 3.53 29.38 -20.79
N TYR A 257 3.97 30.55 -20.38
CA TYR A 257 3.15 31.65 -19.90
C TYR A 257 3.48 32.94 -20.61
N ASN A 258 2.48 33.79 -20.81
CA ASN A 258 2.66 35.06 -21.55
C ASN A 258 2.16 36.28 -20.82
N SER A 259 1.46 36.16 -19.70
CA SER A 259 0.93 37.28 -18.95
C SER A 259 1.59 37.42 -17.58
N PRO A 260 2.46 38.41 -17.37
CA PRO A 260 3.06 38.65 -16.06
C PRO A 260 2.04 39.29 -15.10
N GLY A 261 1.85 38.65 -13.93
CA GLY A 261 1.05 39.19 -12.83
C GLY A 261 1.89 39.95 -11.79
N LYS A 262 1.38 40.08 -10.56
CA LYS A 262 2.13 40.78 -9.48
C LYS A 262 3.33 39.96 -9.00
N ARG A 263 3.18 38.64 -8.81
CA ARG A 263 4.20 37.72 -8.33
C ARG A 263 4.16 36.38 -9.08
N ASP A 264 3.42 36.34 -10.16
CA ASP A 264 3.12 35.12 -10.89
C ASP A 264 3.09 35.39 -12.40
N TRP A 265 3.21 34.33 -13.14
CA TRP A 265 2.97 34.31 -14.57
C TRP A 265 1.70 33.52 -14.84
N GLN A 266 0.88 34.02 -15.78
CA GLN A 266 -0.40 33.44 -16.16
C GLN A 266 -0.45 33.25 -17.67
N VAL A 267 -1.37 32.41 -18.11
CA VAL A 267 -1.73 32.31 -19.53
C VAL A 267 -2.89 33.24 -19.79
N PHE A 268 -2.71 34.25 -20.66
CA PHE A 268 -3.75 35.23 -20.98
C PHE A 268 -4.94 34.60 -21.70
N ASP A 269 -4.68 33.66 -22.64
CA ASP A 269 -5.70 32.98 -23.43
C ASP A 269 -5.41 31.51 -23.46
N LEU A 270 -5.99 30.79 -22.52
CA LEU A 270 -5.78 29.34 -22.40
C LEU A 270 -6.74 28.60 -23.34
N ARG A 271 -6.50 28.69 -24.63
CA ARG A 271 -7.16 27.81 -25.60
C ARG A 271 -6.31 26.59 -25.87
N PHE A 272 -6.86 25.44 -25.52
CA PHE A 272 -6.31 24.16 -25.92
C PHE A 272 -7.02 23.63 -27.16
N ARG A 273 -6.24 23.29 -28.18
CA ARG A 273 -6.69 22.56 -29.36
C ARG A 273 -6.57 21.08 -29.10
N THR A 274 -7.57 20.29 -29.51
CA THR A 274 -7.42 18.83 -29.54
C THR A 274 -6.59 18.46 -30.75
N GLU A 275 -5.47 17.81 -30.51
CA GLU A 275 -4.60 17.32 -31.57
C GLU A 275 -5.18 16.05 -32.22
N LYS A 276 -5.08 15.99 -33.56
CA LYS A 276 -5.57 14.82 -34.29
C LYS A 276 -4.63 13.65 -34.03
N ASN A 277 -5.22 12.54 -33.60
CA ASN A 277 -4.51 11.26 -33.51
C ASN A 277 -4.26 10.74 -34.95
N ALA A 278 -3.00 10.49 -35.29
CA ALA A 278 -2.63 9.96 -36.59
C ALA A 278 -2.85 8.43 -36.65
N ASP A 279 -2.54 7.74 -35.54
CA ASP A 279 -2.74 6.31 -35.29
C ASP A 279 -2.91 6.12 -33.79
N ASP A 280 -3.25 4.91 -33.32
CA ASP A 280 -3.41 4.63 -31.89
C ASP A 280 -2.20 5.14 -31.07
N PHE A 281 -2.46 6.17 -30.23
CA PHE A 281 -1.48 6.82 -29.34
C PHE A 281 -0.30 7.55 -30.05
N ARG A 282 -0.50 8.01 -31.30
CA ARG A 282 0.50 8.73 -32.09
C ARG A 282 -0.02 10.10 -32.55
N TRP A 283 0.76 11.16 -32.31
CA TRP A 283 0.47 12.55 -32.72
C TRP A 283 1.68 13.17 -33.42
N GLU A 284 1.44 13.75 -34.61
CA GLU A 284 2.45 14.39 -35.45
C GLU A 284 2.26 15.90 -35.48
N PHE A 285 3.35 16.66 -35.31
CA PHE A 285 3.35 18.12 -35.24
C PHE A 285 4.14 18.78 -36.38
N ALA A 286 5.06 18.06 -37.00
CA ALA A 286 5.85 18.54 -38.12
C ALA A 286 5.59 17.72 -39.39
N ALA A 287 5.57 18.41 -40.54
CA ALA A 287 5.48 17.75 -41.83
C ALA A 287 6.83 17.19 -42.24
N GLY A 288 6.86 15.97 -42.81
CA GLY A 288 8.06 15.35 -43.36
C GLY A 288 8.31 13.92 -42.87
N PRO A 289 9.36 13.27 -43.36
CA PRO A 289 9.67 11.88 -42.98
C PRO A 289 10.18 11.81 -41.53
N GLN A 290 9.31 11.50 -40.61
CA GLN A 290 9.57 11.43 -39.16
C GLN A 290 10.73 10.47 -38.80
N ALA A 291 10.98 9.44 -39.65
CA ALA A 291 12.07 8.47 -39.42
C ALA A 291 13.48 9.10 -39.44
N LEU A 292 13.64 10.33 -39.95
CA LEU A 292 14.92 11.03 -39.96
C LEU A 292 15.24 11.79 -38.68
N TYR A 293 14.23 11.98 -37.81
CA TYR A 293 14.42 12.72 -36.58
C TYR A 293 14.88 11.82 -35.43
N PRO A 294 15.76 12.31 -34.54
CA PRO A 294 16.16 11.59 -33.35
C PRO A 294 14.95 11.24 -32.49
N GLU A 295 14.99 10.09 -31.82
CA GLU A 295 13.93 9.58 -30.99
C GLU A 295 14.44 9.31 -29.58
N ALA A 296 13.62 9.61 -28.59
CA ALA A 296 13.89 9.26 -27.19
C ALA A 296 12.63 8.71 -26.51
N LYS A 297 12.84 7.84 -25.55
CA LYS A 297 11.82 7.27 -24.71
C LYS A 297 11.86 7.91 -23.33
N ILE A 298 10.75 8.47 -22.89
CA ILE A 298 10.62 9.16 -21.60
C ILE A 298 9.83 8.27 -20.66
N TYR A 299 10.46 7.79 -19.60
CA TYR A 299 9.84 7.00 -18.54
C TYR A 299 9.35 7.92 -17.44
N LYS A 300 8.06 8.24 -17.50
CA LYS A 300 7.38 9.13 -16.55
C LYS A 300 6.01 8.57 -16.22
N GLU A 301 5.77 8.43 -14.95
CA GLU A 301 4.45 8.12 -14.40
C GLU A 301 3.64 9.40 -14.22
N PHE A 302 2.36 9.33 -14.52
CA PHE A 302 1.42 10.42 -14.35
C PHE A 302 0.47 10.12 -13.20
N ASP A 303 0.52 10.94 -12.16
CA ASP A 303 -0.28 10.76 -10.93
C ASP A 303 -1.78 10.99 -11.15
N ARG A 304 -2.16 11.54 -12.31
CA ARG A 304 -3.54 11.95 -12.62
C ARG A 304 -3.90 11.59 -14.04
N SER A 305 -5.18 11.35 -14.27
CA SER A 305 -5.72 11.12 -15.63
C SER A 305 -5.58 12.34 -16.56
N ASN A 306 -5.36 13.53 -16.00
CA ASN A 306 -5.11 14.77 -16.75
C ASN A 306 -3.80 15.38 -16.26
N ALA A 307 -2.79 15.46 -17.13
CA ALA A 307 -1.48 15.99 -16.76
C ALA A 307 -0.81 16.72 -17.94
N LEU A 308 0.10 17.64 -17.60
CA LEU A 308 0.98 18.24 -18.59
C LEU A 308 2.10 17.27 -18.97
N ILE A 309 2.37 17.19 -20.25
CA ILE A 309 3.36 16.27 -20.83
C ILE A 309 4.66 17.03 -21.04
N PRO A 310 5.76 16.66 -20.36
CA PRO A 310 7.08 17.22 -20.66
C PRO A 310 7.53 16.85 -22.06
N VAL A 311 7.88 17.85 -22.88
CA VAL A 311 8.31 17.64 -24.25
C VAL A 311 9.52 18.51 -24.59
N PRO A 312 10.41 18.09 -25.49
CA PRO A 312 11.44 18.97 -26.04
C PRO A 312 10.78 20.14 -26.78
N ALA A 313 11.44 21.32 -26.76
CA ALA A 313 10.93 22.52 -27.45
C ALA A 313 10.82 22.30 -28.97
N GLU A 314 11.65 21.42 -29.50
CA GLU A 314 11.76 21.07 -30.91
C GLU A 314 10.96 19.81 -31.28
N LEU A 315 9.85 19.52 -30.59
CA LEU A 315 9.03 18.33 -30.76
C LEU A 315 8.46 18.22 -32.19
N THR A 316 8.57 17.02 -32.77
CA THR A 316 7.93 16.69 -34.07
C THR A 316 6.87 15.61 -33.98
N GLU A 317 7.00 14.70 -33.01
CA GLU A 317 6.05 13.59 -32.82
C GLU A 317 6.02 13.14 -31.36
N ILE A 318 4.82 12.77 -30.88
CA ILE A 318 4.62 11.98 -29.64
C ILE A 318 4.02 10.65 -30.04
N ASN A 319 4.59 9.56 -29.55
CA ASN A 319 4.14 8.19 -29.81
C ASN A 319 4.08 7.37 -28.50
N GLU A 320 3.27 6.32 -28.46
CA GLU A 320 3.06 5.46 -27.31
C GLU A 320 2.60 6.21 -26.04
N LEU A 321 2.01 7.41 -26.19
CA LEU A 321 1.39 8.12 -25.06
C LEU A 321 -0.03 7.59 -24.83
N PRO A 322 -0.28 6.88 -23.74
CA PRO A 322 -1.58 6.24 -23.51
C PRO A 322 -2.60 7.24 -22.97
N ALA A 323 -2.94 8.23 -23.79
CA ALA A 323 -3.94 9.25 -23.52
C ALA A 323 -5.14 9.07 -24.45
N THR A 324 -6.36 9.27 -23.93
CA THR A 324 -7.56 9.26 -24.77
C THR A 324 -7.64 10.50 -25.66
N GLU A 325 -7.06 11.61 -25.21
CA GLU A 325 -7.02 12.89 -25.93
C GLU A 325 -5.72 13.62 -25.60
N LEU A 326 -5.04 14.13 -26.62
CA LEU A 326 -3.92 15.05 -26.45
C LEU A 326 -4.37 16.45 -26.87
N LYS A 327 -4.07 17.43 -26.04
CA LYS A 327 -4.36 18.85 -26.30
C LYS A 327 -3.07 19.64 -26.32
N SER A 328 -2.96 20.59 -27.22
CA SER A 328 -1.89 21.59 -27.23
C SER A 328 -2.45 23.01 -27.02
N SER A 329 -1.70 23.84 -26.33
CA SER A 329 -1.99 25.29 -26.27
C SER A 329 -1.28 26.00 -27.43
N ILE A 330 -1.77 27.21 -27.74
CA ILE A 330 -1.11 28.09 -28.71
C ILE A 330 0.33 28.49 -28.30
N TYR A 331 0.73 28.18 -27.06
CA TYR A 331 2.04 28.48 -26.49
C TYR A 331 2.99 27.28 -26.46
N GLY A 332 2.59 26.13 -27.04
CA GLY A 332 3.41 24.92 -27.04
C GLY A 332 3.36 24.10 -25.75
N THR A 333 2.33 24.28 -24.92
CA THR A 333 2.09 23.42 -23.74
C THR A 333 1.19 22.26 -24.14
N PHE A 334 1.55 21.03 -23.77
CA PHE A 334 0.80 19.81 -24.06
C PHE A 334 0.14 19.24 -22.82
N GLN A 335 -1.14 18.83 -22.97
CA GLN A 335 -1.94 18.20 -21.94
C GLN A 335 -2.50 16.87 -22.42
N GLY A 336 -2.15 15.78 -21.75
CA GLY A 336 -2.80 14.48 -21.91
C GLY A 336 -4.05 14.39 -21.06
N ARG A 337 -5.15 13.86 -21.64
CA ARG A 337 -6.40 13.56 -20.95
C ARG A 337 -6.70 12.09 -21.04
N GLY A 338 -7.32 11.54 -19.96
CA GLY A 338 -7.62 10.13 -19.88
C GLY A 338 -6.34 9.28 -19.94
N LEU A 339 -5.25 9.80 -19.35
CA LEU A 339 -3.99 9.05 -19.24
C LEU A 339 -4.23 7.76 -18.47
N ILE A 340 -3.84 6.66 -19.10
CA ILE A 340 -3.80 5.35 -18.47
C ILE A 340 -2.40 5.17 -17.89
N PRO A 341 -2.22 4.55 -16.72
CA PRO A 341 -0.92 4.25 -16.19
C PRO A 341 -0.06 3.51 -17.21
N SER A 342 0.96 4.18 -17.70
CA SER A 342 1.96 3.60 -18.58
C SER A 342 3.31 4.09 -18.12
N PRO A 343 4.32 3.21 -18.16
CA PRO A 343 5.65 3.59 -17.70
C PRO A 343 6.39 4.55 -18.62
N HIS A 344 5.93 4.81 -19.85
CA HIS A 344 6.65 5.61 -20.81
C HIS A 344 5.81 6.15 -21.97
N TYR A 345 6.38 7.14 -22.68
CA TYR A 345 5.99 7.60 -24.01
C TYR A 345 7.24 7.90 -24.82
N ARG A 346 7.13 8.02 -26.17
CA ARG A 346 8.23 8.36 -27.05
C ARG A 346 8.05 9.74 -27.65
N VAL A 347 9.15 10.43 -27.87
CA VAL A 347 9.19 11.74 -28.54
C VAL A 347 10.21 11.71 -29.67
N ARG A 348 9.87 12.34 -30.80
CA ARG A 348 10.81 12.72 -31.82
C ARG A 348 11.00 14.21 -31.85
N TYR A 349 12.17 14.68 -32.17
CA TYR A 349 12.51 16.09 -32.07
C TYR A 349 13.52 16.50 -33.15
N GLN A 350 13.57 17.79 -33.45
CA GLN A 350 14.58 18.42 -34.33
C GLN A 350 15.73 18.97 -33.49
N THR A 351 16.77 19.47 -34.14
CA THR A 351 17.93 20.08 -33.48
C THR A 351 17.80 21.58 -33.26
N ALA A 352 16.78 22.22 -33.83
CA ALA A 352 16.52 23.65 -33.71
C ALA A 352 15.04 23.97 -33.86
N GLY A 353 14.59 25.08 -33.27
CA GLY A 353 13.22 25.58 -33.26
C GLY A 353 12.61 25.51 -31.88
N ALA A 354 11.44 26.13 -31.71
CA ALA A 354 10.61 26.01 -30.51
C ALA A 354 9.13 26.03 -30.90
N LEU A 355 8.32 25.35 -30.09
CA LEU A 355 6.88 25.21 -30.32
C LEU A 355 6.11 26.45 -29.95
N GLY A 356 5.05 26.74 -30.70
CA GLY A 356 4.07 27.77 -30.38
C GLY A 356 3.60 28.55 -31.62
N ASP A 357 2.41 29.06 -31.53
CA ASP A 357 1.86 29.94 -32.59
C ASP A 357 2.61 31.28 -32.61
N PRO A 358 2.57 32.05 -33.73
CA PRO A 358 3.16 33.36 -33.84
C PRO A 358 2.75 34.29 -32.67
N PRO A 359 3.56 35.32 -32.36
CA PRO A 359 3.32 36.16 -31.20
C PRO A 359 2.00 36.96 -31.29
N SER A 360 1.41 37.20 -30.14
CA SER A 360 0.25 38.04 -29.96
C SER A 360 0.59 39.35 -29.22
N ALA A 361 -0.33 40.31 -29.17
CA ALA A 361 -0.13 41.51 -28.38
C ALA A 361 0.12 41.25 -26.88
N ALA A 362 -0.36 40.11 -26.38
CA ALA A 362 -0.12 39.69 -24.99
C ALA A 362 1.35 39.34 -24.71
N ASP A 363 2.09 38.88 -25.72
CA ASP A 363 3.51 38.56 -25.59
C ASP A 363 4.41 39.81 -25.48
N LEU A 364 3.84 41.02 -25.61
CA LEU A 364 4.50 42.31 -25.42
C LEU A 364 3.99 43.07 -24.19
N LEU A 365 2.99 42.54 -23.44
CA LEU A 365 2.45 43.23 -22.27
C LEU A 365 3.46 43.35 -21.15
N ILE A 366 3.63 44.57 -20.63
CA ILE A 366 4.47 44.87 -19.48
C ILE A 366 3.55 45.46 -18.39
N PRO A 367 3.57 44.92 -17.15
CA PRO A 367 2.86 45.56 -16.05
C PRO A 367 3.39 46.97 -15.77
N GLU A 368 2.49 47.92 -15.55
CA GLU A 368 2.82 49.35 -15.32
C GLU A 368 3.87 49.57 -14.24
N LYS A 369 3.82 48.77 -13.19
CA LYS A 369 4.77 48.79 -12.06
C LYS A 369 6.25 48.58 -12.45
N TYR A 370 6.53 47.90 -13.57
CA TYR A 370 7.90 47.65 -14.04
C TYR A 370 8.39 48.71 -15.03
N GLU A 371 7.50 49.56 -15.57
CA GLU A 371 7.82 50.53 -16.62
C GLU A 371 8.92 51.51 -16.20
N GLU A 372 8.85 52.08 -15.01
CA GLU A 372 9.86 53.02 -14.48
C GLU A 372 11.21 52.37 -14.32
N THR A 373 11.24 51.14 -13.73
CA THR A 373 12.48 50.39 -13.49
C THR A 373 13.13 50.04 -14.82
N LEU A 374 12.36 49.49 -15.75
CA LEU A 374 12.87 49.05 -17.06
C LEU A 374 13.38 50.23 -17.89
N SER A 375 12.69 51.38 -17.86
CA SER A 375 13.12 52.61 -18.58
C SER A 375 14.49 53.14 -18.11
N LYS A 376 14.89 52.82 -16.88
CA LYS A 376 16.22 53.16 -16.34
C LYS A 376 17.32 52.19 -16.76
N ILE A 377 16.95 50.93 -17.06
CA ILE A 377 17.87 49.82 -17.28
C ILE A 377 18.01 49.50 -18.76
N THR A 378 16.89 49.50 -19.51
CA THR A 378 16.89 49.05 -20.92
C THR A 378 17.08 50.24 -21.90
N PRO A 379 18.04 50.13 -22.82
CA PRO A 379 18.17 51.10 -23.88
C PRO A 379 17.03 50.97 -24.89
N ASN A 380 16.67 52.08 -25.55
CA ASN A 380 15.68 52.10 -26.61
C ASN A 380 16.33 51.87 -28.00
N GLY A 381 15.66 51.12 -28.89
CA GLY A 381 15.99 51.01 -30.29
C GLY A 381 17.15 50.08 -30.63
N LEU A 382 17.44 49.09 -29.80
CA LEU A 382 18.42 48.06 -30.19
C LEU A 382 17.79 47.07 -31.19
N ALA A 383 18.63 46.57 -32.11
CA ALA A 383 18.28 45.44 -32.94
C ALA A 383 18.15 44.16 -32.10
N GLU A 384 17.39 43.18 -32.59
CA GLU A 384 17.07 41.95 -31.80
C GLU A 384 18.31 41.23 -31.29
N PRO A 385 19.38 40.97 -32.08
CA PRO A 385 20.59 40.34 -31.58
C PRO A 385 21.33 41.13 -30.52
N ASP A 386 21.40 42.47 -30.70
CA ASP A 386 22.07 43.37 -29.76
C ASP A 386 21.29 43.46 -28.44
N ALA A 387 19.94 43.39 -28.48
CA ALA A 387 19.09 43.37 -27.30
C ALA A 387 19.35 42.10 -26.46
N ILE A 388 19.48 40.93 -27.07
CA ILE A 388 19.80 39.67 -26.37
C ILE A 388 21.19 39.75 -25.74
N GLY A 389 22.20 40.20 -26.50
CA GLY A 389 23.55 40.39 -25.99
C GLY A 389 23.62 41.39 -24.84
N PHE A 390 22.84 42.50 -24.92
CA PHE A 390 22.69 43.46 -23.82
C PHE A 390 22.20 42.80 -22.55
N ILE A 391 21.11 42.01 -22.63
CA ILE A 391 20.54 41.33 -21.45
C ILE A 391 21.50 40.35 -20.84
N GLN A 392 22.17 39.54 -21.66
CA GLN A 392 23.19 38.58 -21.21
C GLN A 392 24.32 39.30 -20.43
N ASN A 393 24.82 40.42 -21.01
CA ASN A 393 25.83 41.23 -20.36
C ASN A 393 25.34 41.91 -19.06
N TYR A 394 24.07 42.38 -19.04
CA TYR A 394 23.50 42.95 -17.85
C TYR A 394 23.45 41.98 -16.68
N PHE A 395 23.17 40.72 -16.93
CA PHE A 395 23.14 39.68 -15.89
C PHE A 395 24.50 39.04 -15.55
N SER A 396 25.58 39.42 -16.21
CA SER A 396 26.90 38.86 -15.95
C SER A 396 27.40 39.06 -14.52
N ASP A 397 27.01 40.16 -13.87
CA ASP A 397 27.34 40.49 -12.48
C ASP A 397 26.32 39.97 -11.43
N PHE A 398 25.26 39.29 -11.89
CA PHE A 398 24.26 38.73 -11.00
C PHE A 398 24.66 37.35 -10.52
N ARG A 399 24.27 37.02 -9.28
CA ARG A 399 24.62 35.74 -8.65
C ARG A 399 23.40 34.82 -8.57
N TYR A 400 23.65 33.55 -8.80
CA TYR A 400 22.65 32.52 -8.56
C TYR A 400 22.56 32.18 -7.08
N THR A 401 21.34 32.13 -6.50
CA THR A 401 21.07 31.69 -5.13
C THR A 401 19.68 31.10 -5.00
N LEU A 402 19.57 29.99 -4.27
CA LEU A 402 18.28 29.40 -3.90
C LEU A 402 17.63 30.10 -2.68
N TYR A 403 18.44 30.78 -1.89
CA TYR A 403 18.04 31.42 -0.65
C TYR A 403 18.01 32.94 -0.82
N GLN A 404 16.84 33.54 -0.66
CA GLN A 404 16.77 34.99 -0.51
C GLN A 404 16.90 35.36 0.97
N SER A 405 17.95 36.12 1.31
CA SER A 405 18.13 36.67 2.64
C SER A 405 17.27 37.91 2.79
N GLY A 406 16.31 37.88 3.72
CA GLY A 406 15.53 39.06 4.10
C GLY A 406 14.07 38.75 4.39
N ASN A 407 13.44 39.51 5.29
CA ASN A 407 12.05 39.39 5.70
C ASN A 407 11.11 39.46 4.51
N ALA A 408 10.58 38.37 4.16
CA ALA A 408 10.10 37.95 2.87
C ALA A 408 8.69 38.42 2.52
N ILE A 409 8.35 39.68 2.61
CA ILE A 409 7.20 40.20 1.91
C ILE A 409 7.60 41.51 1.25
N GLN A 410 8.51 41.45 0.28
CA GLN A 410 8.71 42.55 -0.61
C GLN A 410 7.51 42.68 -1.54
N GLU A 411 6.94 43.86 -1.63
CA GLU A 411 5.80 44.08 -2.50
C GLU A 411 6.13 43.81 -3.96
N GLU A 412 7.41 44.00 -4.36
CA GLU A 412 7.88 43.84 -5.75
C GLU A 412 9.21 43.07 -5.85
N PRO A 413 9.20 41.76 -5.78
CA PRO A 413 10.42 40.95 -5.70
C PRO A 413 11.29 41.06 -6.97
N LEU A 414 10.73 41.27 -8.15
CA LEU A 414 11.48 41.39 -9.40
C LEU A 414 12.19 42.75 -9.51
N VAL A 415 11.60 43.84 -9.02
CA VAL A 415 12.28 45.13 -8.94
C VAL A 415 13.47 45.09 -8.00
N HIS A 416 13.29 44.49 -6.82
CA HIS A 416 14.37 44.30 -5.89
C HIS A 416 15.51 43.43 -6.47
N PHE A 417 15.16 42.36 -7.20
CA PHE A 417 16.14 41.56 -7.93
C PHE A 417 16.96 42.37 -8.91
N LEU A 418 16.31 43.19 -9.73
CA LEU A 418 16.97 43.97 -10.78
C LEU A 418 17.84 45.11 -10.23
N GLN A 419 17.39 45.80 -9.17
CA GLN A 419 18.04 47.04 -8.70
C GLN A 419 18.93 46.84 -7.49
N GLU A 420 18.58 45.95 -6.56
CA GLU A 420 19.19 45.90 -5.24
C GLU A 420 19.96 44.56 -5.00
N SER A 421 19.25 43.42 -4.99
CA SER A 421 19.87 42.15 -4.56
C SER A 421 20.86 41.58 -5.58
N LYS A 422 20.60 41.76 -6.87
CA LYS A 422 21.34 41.16 -7.98
C LYS A 422 21.63 39.67 -7.74
N ALA A 423 20.74 38.99 -7.02
CA ALA A 423 20.87 37.61 -6.65
C ALA A 423 19.49 36.93 -6.60
N GLY A 424 19.36 35.77 -7.24
CA GLY A 424 18.11 35.03 -7.32
C GLY A 424 18.25 33.68 -8.01
N HIS A 425 17.16 32.93 -8.10
CA HIS A 425 17.12 31.68 -8.83
C HIS A 425 16.59 31.86 -10.26
N CYS A 426 16.57 30.80 -11.07
CA CYS A 426 16.21 30.84 -12.50
C CYS A 426 14.89 31.59 -12.80
N GLU A 427 13.87 31.52 -11.93
CA GLU A 427 12.59 32.20 -12.16
C GLU A 427 12.73 33.73 -12.19
N TYR A 428 13.65 34.30 -11.42
CA TYR A 428 13.94 35.74 -11.45
C TYR A 428 14.65 36.16 -12.75
N PHE A 429 15.67 35.38 -13.15
CA PHE A 429 16.40 35.63 -14.42
C PHE A 429 15.44 35.51 -15.60
N ALA A 430 14.67 34.42 -15.69
CA ALA A 430 13.72 34.23 -16.77
C ALA A 430 12.63 35.31 -16.81
N SER A 431 12.06 35.66 -15.65
CA SER A 431 11.03 36.73 -15.58
C SER A 431 11.59 38.07 -15.99
N ALA A 432 12.78 38.43 -15.50
CA ALA A 432 13.43 39.70 -15.83
C ALA A 432 13.78 39.78 -17.32
N THR A 433 14.37 38.71 -17.88
CA THR A 433 14.68 38.57 -19.30
C THR A 433 13.45 38.77 -20.17
N ALA A 434 12.33 38.10 -19.84
CA ALA A 434 11.10 38.21 -20.60
C ALA A 434 10.59 39.65 -20.63
N ILE A 435 10.54 40.33 -19.45
CA ILE A 435 10.02 41.70 -19.36
C ILE A 435 10.97 42.72 -20.02
N MET A 436 12.29 42.54 -19.91
CA MET A 436 13.30 43.37 -20.57
C MET A 436 13.21 43.26 -22.09
N LEU A 437 13.07 42.06 -22.65
CA LEU A 437 12.85 41.86 -24.09
C LEU A 437 11.58 42.58 -24.58
N ARG A 438 10.49 42.46 -23.84
CA ARG A 438 9.23 43.18 -24.16
C ARG A 438 9.42 44.68 -24.15
N LYS A 439 10.19 45.22 -23.19
CA LYS A 439 10.48 46.66 -23.16
C LYS A 439 11.26 47.13 -24.38
N MET A 440 12.06 46.27 -24.97
CA MET A 440 12.78 46.50 -26.21
C MET A 440 11.97 46.17 -27.49
N GLY A 441 10.68 45.79 -27.33
CA GLY A 441 9.77 45.50 -28.43
C GLY A 441 9.83 44.07 -28.95
N ILE A 442 10.55 43.17 -28.27
CA ILE A 442 10.70 41.77 -28.67
C ILE A 442 9.66 40.90 -27.94
N PRO A 443 8.73 40.23 -28.68
CA PRO A 443 7.76 39.33 -28.06
C PRO A 443 8.46 38.20 -27.31
N SER A 444 8.01 37.93 -26.07
CA SER A 444 8.66 36.95 -25.25
C SER A 444 7.68 36.19 -24.33
N ARG A 445 8.03 34.98 -23.95
CA ARG A 445 7.25 34.09 -23.07
C ARG A 445 8.14 33.53 -21.96
N TYR A 446 7.54 33.36 -20.80
CA TYR A 446 8.15 32.70 -19.66
C TYR A 446 7.84 31.20 -19.73
N VAL A 447 8.86 30.35 -19.62
CA VAL A 447 8.75 28.90 -19.77
C VAL A 447 9.24 28.22 -18.51
N VAL A 448 8.53 27.18 -18.07
CA VAL A 448 8.96 26.27 -16.99
C VAL A 448 9.07 24.85 -17.50
N GLY A 449 10.06 24.14 -17.01
CA GLY A 449 10.28 22.76 -17.39
C GLY A 449 11.42 22.13 -16.59
N TYR A 450 12.23 21.32 -17.27
CA TYR A 450 13.35 20.61 -16.68
C TYR A 450 14.59 20.72 -17.56
N VAL A 451 15.77 20.74 -16.91
CA VAL A 451 17.06 20.58 -17.59
C VAL A 451 17.46 19.11 -17.58
N VAL A 452 17.95 18.62 -18.70
CA VAL A 452 18.45 17.25 -18.90
C VAL A 452 19.97 17.30 -18.92
N GLN A 453 20.62 16.85 -17.84
CA GLN A 453 22.08 16.97 -17.69
C GLN A 453 22.75 15.76 -17.04
N GLU A 454 22.07 15.03 -16.17
CA GLU A 454 22.65 13.93 -15.42
C GLU A 454 22.58 12.63 -16.24
N TRP A 455 23.71 12.20 -16.80
CA TRP A 455 23.83 10.94 -17.53
C TRP A 455 24.20 9.81 -16.58
N HIS A 456 23.53 8.67 -16.72
CA HIS A 456 23.82 7.46 -15.95
C HIS A 456 24.40 6.38 -16.86
N GLU A 457 25.74 6.18 -16.81
CA GLU A 457 26.49 5.26 -17.69
C GLU A 457 25.98 3.80 -17.61
N GLY A 458 25.65 3.31 -16.42
CA GLY A 458 25.22 1.92 -16.23
C GLY A 458 23.82 1.57 -16.77
N MET A 459 23.03 2.58 -17.16
CA MET A 459 21.69 2.39 -17.74
C MET A 459 21.55 3.01 -19.14
N ASP A 460 22.55 3.70 -19.64
CA ASP A 460 22.54 4.48 -20.90
C ASP A 460 21.33 5.43 -20.98
N MET A 461 21.06 6.18 -19.87
CA MET A 461 19.91 7.05 -19.72
C MET A 461 20.26 8.35 -19.03
N TYR A 462 19.50 9.40 -19.34
CA TYR A 462 19.46 10.59 -18.51
C TYR A 462 18.52 10.40 -17.32
N ILE A 463 18.96 10.84 -16.13
CA ILE A 463 18.14 10.95 -14.93
C ILE A 463 17.71 12.40 -14.76
N VAL A 464 16.43 12.67 -14.76
CA VAL A 464 15.87 13.98 -14.49
C VAL A 464 15.25 13.98 -13.10
N ARG A 465 15.78 14.83 -12.22
CA ARG A 465 15.31 14.95 -10.83
C ARG A 465 14.37 16.14 -10.66
N LYS A 466 13.62 16.17 -9.59
CA LYS A 466 12.79 17.34 -9.26
C LYS A 466 13.63 18.61 -9.10
N ARG A 467 14.86 18.53 -8.58
CA ARG A 467 15.80 19.67 -8.50
C ARG A 467 16.23 20.20 -9.86
N HIS A 468 16.16 19.39 -10.93
CA HIS A 468 16.45 19.85 -12.29
C HIS A 468 15.31 20.69 -12.91
N ALA A 469 14.25 21.02 -12.11
CA ALA A 469 13.26 21.98 -12.53
C ALA A 469 13.90 23.33 -12.81
N HIS A 470 13.55 23.94 -13.96
CA HIS A 470 14.17 25.15 -14.46
C HIS A 470 13.15 26.09 -15.12
N ALA A 471 13.48 27.38 -15.15
CA ALA A 471 12.73 28.38 -15.85
C ALA A 471 13.64 29.16 -16.78
N TRP A 472 13.14 29.45 -17.97
CA TRP A 472 13.84 30.22 -19.01
C TRP A 472 12.85 31.10 -19.78
N THR A 473 13.36 31.84 -20.75
CA THR A 473 12.58 32.69 -21.64
C THR A 473 12.63 32.15 -23.06
N THR A 474 11.54 32.26 -23.80
CA THR A 474 11.57 32.22 -25.27
C THR A 474 11.26 33.60 -25.84
N ALA A 475 11.97 33.98 -26.89
CA ALA A 475 11.77 35.21 -27.62
C ALA A 475 11.48 34.94 -29.10
N PHE A 476 10.69 35.80 -29.72
CA PHE A 476 10.39 35.68 -31.14
C PHE A 476 11.36 36.57 -31.93
N VAL A 477 12.30 35.94 -32.60
CA VAL A 477 13.44 36.57 -33.35
C VAL A 477 13.50 35.91 -34.71
N ASP A 478 13.75 36.68 -35.77
CA ASP A 478 13.83 36.19 -37.13
C ASP A 478 12.65 35.29 -37.56
N ASN A 479 11.45 35.62 -37.09
CA ASN A 479 10.20 34.88 -37.34
C ASN A 479 10.11 33.47 -36.70
N GLU A 480 10.94 33.20 -35.73
CA GLU A 480 10.96 31.94 -34.99
C GLU A 480 11.05 32.16 -33.46
N TRP A 481 10.51 31.22 -32.67
CA TRP A 481 10.72 31.20 -31.23
C TRP A 481 12.08 30.64 -30.91
N VAL A 482 12.93 31.40 -30.22
CA VAL A 482 14.26 30.97 -29.78
C VAL A 482 14.34 30.93 -28.25
N VAL A 483 15.08 29.97 -27.71
CA VAL A 483 15.33 29.81 -26.28
C VAL A 483 16.40 30.80 -25.82
N ILE A 484 16.11 31.56 -24.77
CA ILE A 484 17.06 32.47 -24.12
C ILE A 484 17.10 32.15 -22.64
N ASP A 485 18.24 31.62 -22.19
CA ASP A 485 18.50 31.38 -20.77
C ASP A 485 19.64 32.28 -20.32
N THR A 486 19.33 33.20 -19.41
CA THR A 486 20.28 34.14 -18.82
C THR A 486 20.71 33.75 -17.42
N THR A 487 20.32 32.57 -16.95
CA THR A 487 20.73 32.06 -15.66
C THR A 487 22.22 31.76 -15.67
N PRO A 488 23.04 32.30 -14.73
CA PRO A 488 24.48 32.04 -14.67
C PRO A 488 24.80 30.54 -14.64
N ALA A 489 25.73 30.04 -15.44
CA ALA A 489 26.02 28.62 -15.58
C ALA A 489 26.42 27.89 -14.29
N GLU A 490 26.89 28.63 -13.31
CA GLU A 490 27.28 28.12 -11.96
C GLU A 490 26.12 27.49 -11.18
N TRP A 491 24.87 27.78 -11.58
CA TRP A 491 23.68 27.26 -10.90
C TRP A 491 23.68 25.71 -10.83
N ILE A 492 24.21 25.02 -11.84
CA ILE A 492 24.28 23.55 -11.88
C ILE A 492 25.11 23.03 -10.70
N GLY A 493 26.32 23.55 -10.52
CA GLY A 493 27.21 23.13 -9.42
C GLY A 493 26.67 23.48 -8.03
N ILE A 494 25.98 24.61 -7.90
CA ILE A 494 25.34 25.01 -6.64
C ILE A 494 24.24 24.03 -6.25
N GLU A 495 23.43 23.61 -7.20
CA GLU A 495 22.33 22.67 -6.97
C GLU A 495 22.81 21.23 -6.72
N GLU A 496 23.85 20.80 -7.42
CA GLU A 496 24.49 19.51 -7.16
C GLU A 496 25.11 19.43 -5.77
N SER A 497 25.73 20.52 -5.31
CA SER A 497 26.32 20.58 -3.96
C SER A 497 25.30 20.53 -2.84
N SER A 498 24.04 20.84 -3.11
CA SER A 498 22.93 20.76 -2.15
C SER A 498 22.31 19.37 -2.01
N ALA A 499 22.81 18.38 -2.76
CA ALA A 499 22.30 17.03 -2.75
C ALA A 499 22.43 16.34 -1.39
N SER A 500 21.43 15.53 -1.01
CA SER A 500 21.43 14.76 0.22
C SER A 500 22.50 13.68 0.24
N TRP A 501 23.19 13.50 1.35
CA TRP A 501 24.14 12.39 1.54
C TRP A 501 23.50 11.01 1.39
N LEU A 502 22.18 10.88 1.50
CA LEU A 502 21.40 9.65 1.28
C LEU A 502 21.07 9.39 -0.19
N GLN A 503 21.34 10.35 -1.08
CA GLN A 503 21.00 10.23 -2.50
C GLN A 503 21.57 8.94 -3.15
N PRO A 504 22.84 8.52 -2.93
CA PRO A 504 23.38 7.32 -3.56
C PRO A 504 22.61 6.05 -3.18
N LEU A 505 22.14 5.95 -1.92
CA LEU A 505 21.34 4.82 -1.46
C LEU A 505 19.94 4.83 -2.09
N GLN A 506 19.31 6.00 -2.18
CA GLN A 506 18.02 6.17 -2.83
C GLN A 506 18.10 5.83 -4.32
N ASP A 507 19.20 6.22 -4.99
CA ASP A 507 19.44 5.93 -6.39
C ASP A 507 19.62 4.43 -6.64
N ILE A 508 20.40 3.73 -5.81
CA ILE A 508 20.55 2.28 -5.93
C ILE A 508 19.19 1.59 -5.84
N ILE A 509 18.38 1.97 -4.87
CA ILE A 509 17.05 1.40 -4.69
C ILE A 509 16.15 1.73 -5.88
N SER A 510 16.06 3.02 -6.25
CA SER A 510 15.22 3.49 -7.37
C SER A 510 15.61 2.87 -8.70
N ASN A 511 16.91 2.73 -8.97
CA ASN A 511 17.40 2.16 -10.22
C ASN A 511 17.12 0.66 -10.31
N ASN A 512 17.33 -0.10 -9.22
CA ASN A 512 16.99 -1.52 -9.20
C ASN A 512 15.49 -1.75 -9.35
N VAL A 513 14.67 -0.95 -8.70
CA VAL A 513 13.19 -1.03 -8.85
C VAL A 513 12.79 -0.71 -10.29
N PHE A 514 13.34 0.36 -10.86
CA PHE A 514 13.07 0.73 -12.26
C PHE A 514 13.45 -0.41 -13.23
N LEU A 515 14.62 -1.03 -13.05
CA LEU A 515 15.05 -2.16 -13.90
C LEU A 515 14.14 -3.38 -13.75
N ILE A 516 13.70 -3.68 -12.52
CA ILE A 516 12.74 -4.75 -12.25
C ILE A 516 11.39 -4.46 -12.92
N LEU A 517 10.88 -3.23 -12.76
CA LEU A 517 9.62 -2.83 -13.38
C LEU A 517 9.71 -2.78 -14.92
N ARG A 518 10.81 -2.27 -15.46
CA ARG A 518 11.07 -2.29 -16.90
C ARG A 518 11.11 -3.71 -17.44
N TRP A 519 11.81 -4.63 -16.77
CA TRP A 519 11.84 -6.05 -17.10
C TRP A 519 10.45 -6.68 -16.96
N TRP A 520 9.73 -6.33 -15.90
CA TRP A 520 8.35 -6.79 -15.65
C TRP A 520 7.39 -6.35 -16.76
N ASN A 521 7.40 -5.08 -17.14
CA ASN A 521 6.51 -4.52 -18.15
C ASN A 521 6.94 -4.86 -19.61
N SER A 522 8.15 -5.35 -19.84
CA SER A 522 8.63 -5.73 -21.17
C SER A 522 8.18 -7.11 -21.62
N LYS A 523 7.59 -7.91 -20.73
CA LYS A 523 7.15 -9.27 -21.02
C LYS A 523 5.64 -9.33 -21.21
N GLU A 524 5.16 -10.11 -22.14
CA GLU A 524 3.73 -10.40 -22.28
C GLU A 524 3.22 -11.22 -21.08
N ILE A 525 1.96 -10.99 -20.67
CA ILE A 525 1.32 -11.63 -19.51
C ILE A 525 1.42 -13.16 -19.54
N GLU A 526 1.51 -13.77 -20.71
CA GLU A 526 1.63 -15.21 -20.88
C GLU A 526 2.99 -15.78 -20.42
N GLU A 527 4.08 -15.04 -20.56
CA GLU A 527 5.42 -15.48 -20.09
C GLU A 527 5.51 -15.51 -18.57
N TYR A 528 4.83 -14.57 -17.87
CA TYR A 528 4.80 -14.58 -16.41
C TYR A 528 4.06 -15.75 -15.80
N LYS A 529 3.00 -16.23 -16.45
CA LYS A 529 2.25 -17.40 -15.95
C LYS A 529 3.18 -18.59 -15.77
N ARG A 530 4.11 -18.78 -16.70
CA ARG A 530 5.09 -19.87 -16.65
C ARG A 530 6.10 -19.70 -15.51
N GLU A 531 6.69 -18.51 -15.36
CA GLU A 531 7.69 -18.24 -14.33
C GLU A 531 7.07 -18.26 -12.92
N LEU A 532 5.88 -17.71 -12.77
CA LEU A 532 5.12 -17.78 -11.52
C LEU A 532 4.75 -19.23 -11.17
N LEU A 533 4.33 -20.02 -12.16
CA LEU A 533 4.05 -21.45 -11.97
C LEU A 533 5.30 -22.20 -11.51
N VAL A 534 6.46 -21.95 -12.10
CA VAL A 534 7.75 -22.52 -11.70
C VAL A 534 8.10 -22.13 -10.26
N PHE A 535 7.93 -20.87 -9.90
CA PHE A 535 8.21 -20.36 -8.56
C PHE A 535 7.26 -20.98 -7.50
N VAL A 536 5.97 -21.01 -7.78
CA VAL A 536 4.96 -21.64 -6.89
C VAL A 536 5.22 -23.14 -6.77
N THR A 537 5.57 -23.80 -7.87
CA THR A 537 5.92 -25.23 -7.86
C THR A 537 7.19 -25.48 -7.04
N PHE A 538 8.19 -24.63 -7.14
CA PHE A 538 9.43 -24.72 -6.34
C PHE A 538 9.15 -24.56 -4.85
N ILE A 539 8.33 -23.59 -4.45
CA ILE A 539 7.89 -23.44 -3.05
C ILE A 539 7.09 -24.66 -2.59
N ALA A 540 6.17 -25.15 -3.41
CA ALA A 540 5.40 -26.33 -3.10
C ALA A 540 6.28 -27.57 -2.91
N LEU A 541 7.30 -27.75 -3.76
CA LEU A 541 8.29 -28.83 -3.64
C LEU A 541 9.12 -28.72 -2.36
N ILE A 542 9.55 -27.52 -1.98
CA ILE A 542 10.26 -27.30 -0.70
C ILE A 542 9.34 -27.66 0.48
N LEU A 543 8.08 -27.24 0.45
CA LEU A 543 7.13 -27.58 1.50
C LEU A 543 6.87 -29.10 1.57
N ILE A 544 6.68 -29.76 0.43
CA ILE A 544 6.50 -31.21 0.34
C ILE A 544 7.75 -31.95 0.84
N TRP A 545 8.95 -31.55 0.41
CA TRP A 545 10.21 -32.11 0.88
C TRP A 545 10.36 -31.99 2.40
N ARG A 546 10.04 -30.80 2.93
CA ARG A 546 10.09 -30.55 4.37
C ARG A 546 9.06 -31.36 5.14
N MET A 547 7.84 -31.51 4.61
CA MET A 547 6.79 -32.34 5.19
C MET A 547 7.18 -33.82 5.17
N ARG A 548 7.88 -34.31 4.14
CA ARG A 548 8.37 -35.70 4.09
C ARG A 548 9.39 -36.01 5.17
N ASN A 549 10.21 -35.05 5.57
CA ASN A 549 11.22 -35.21 6.61
C ASN A 549 10.67 -35.03 8.04
N SER A 550 9.43 -34.61 8.21
CA SER A 550 8.75 -34.49 9.51
C SER A 550 8.16 -35.83 9.94
N LYS A 551 8.22 -36.16 11.25
CA LYS A 551 7.57 -37.35 11.79
C LYS A 551 6.06 -37.30 11.59
N ARG A 552 5.50 -38.29 10.94
CA ARG A 552 4.05 -38.42 10.72
C ARG A 552 3.43 -39.07 11.96
N VAL A 553 2.35 -38.45 12.45
CA VAL A 553 1.55 -39.00 13.54
C VAL A 553 0.15 -39.24 12.96
N LEU A 554 -0.26 -40.52 12.93
CA LEU A 554 -1.65 -40.87 12.64
C LEU A 554 -2.50 -40.36 13.80
N MET A 555 -3.48 -39.57 13.55
CA MET A 555 -4.51 -39.27 14.54
C MET A 555 -5.37 -40.52 14.68
N GLU A 556 -5.19 -41.22 15.79
CA GLU A 556 -6.16 -42.22 16.23
C GLU A 556 -7.54 -41.57 16.34
N ASP A 557 -8.54 -42.27 15.86
CA ASP A 557 -9.91 -41.78 15.76
C ASP A 557 -10.43 -41.39 17.17
N LYS A 558 -10.36 -40.11 17.50
CA LYS A 558 -10.79 -39.55 18.79
C LYS A 558 -12.31 -39.64 19.01
N THR A 559 -13.03 -40.30 18.14
CA THR A 559 -14.46 -40.55 18.32
C THR A 559 -14.73 -41.50 19.49
N LYS A 560 -13.79 -42.34 19.87
CA LYS A 560 -13.91 -43.18 21.08
C LYS A 560 -13.55 -42.42 22.37
N GLU A 561 -12.59 -41.50 22.34
CA GLU A 561 -12.26 -40.63 23.49
C GLU A 561 -13.28 -39.51 23.73
N LYS A 562 -14.13 -39.17 22.75
CA LYS A 562 -15.14 -38.12 22.86
C LYS A 562 -16.24 -38.40 23.88
N ARG A 563 -16.37 -39.63 24.36
CA ARG A 563 -17.30 -39.98 25.45
C ARG A 563 -16.74 -39.73 26.83
N SER A 564 -15.41 -39.83 27.02
CA SER A 564 -14.79 -39.59 28.33
C SER A 564 -14.56 -38.12 28.63
N ASP A 565 -14.28 -37.31 27.63
CA ASP A 565 -13.96 -35.86 27.77
C ASP A 565 -15.21 -34.93 27.92
N LEU A 566 -16.41 -35.49 27.81
CA LEU A 566 -17.67 -34.82 28.14
C LEU A 566 -18.02 -34.94 29.62
N LEU A 567 -17.24 -35.68 30.39
CA LEU A 567 -17.39 -35.77 31.80
C LEU A 567 -17.00 -34.47 32.48
N LYS A 568 -17.89 -33.88 33.24
CA LYS A 568 -17.61 -32.69 34.05
C LYS A 568 -16.42 -32.95 34.98
N PRO A 569 -15.62 -31.96 35.36
CA PRO A 569 -14.53 -32.14 36.31
C PRO A 569 -15.03 -32.92 37.55
N GLY A 570 -14.29 -33.98 37.94
CA GLY A 570 -14.64 -34.83 39.07
C GLY A 570 -15.67 -35.91 38.79
N TYR A 571 -16.07 -36.16 37.53
CA TYR A 571 -16.93 -37.30 37.16
C TYR A 571 -16.21 -38.65 37.32
N ASP A 572 -14.88 -38.61 37.38
CA ASP A 572 -13.96 -39.71 37.66
C ASP A 572 -13.58 -39.86 39.12
N SER A 573 -14.33 -39.20 40.03
CA SER A 573 -14.06 -39.23 41.45
C SER A 573 -14.18 -40.68 41.99
N PRO A 574 -13.20 -41.18 42.74
CA PRO A 574 -13.21 -42.53 43.31
C PRO A 574 -14.46 -42.76 44.19
N PHE A 575 -15.00 -41.73 44.80
CA PHE A 575 -16.15 -41.84 45.71
C PHE A 575 -17.38 -42.49 45.06
N PHE A 576 -17.53 -42.41 43.74
CA PHE A 576 -18.64 -43.06 43.05
C PHE A 576 -18.58 -44.61 43.15
N GLN A 577 -17.40 -45.19 43.40
CA GLN A 577 -17.27 -46.64 43.65
C GLN A 577 -17.89 -47.02 44.96
N ILE A 578 -17.79 -46.15 46.00
CA ILE A 578 -18.48 -46.36 47.29
C ILE A 578 -20.01 -46.24 47.06
N GLU A 579 -20.50 -45.24 46.33
CA GLU A 579 -21.92 -45.09 45.99
C GLU A 579 -22.43 -46.36 45.28
N GLN A 580 -21.67 -46.91 44.37
CA GLN A 580 -22.03 -48.12 43.64
C GLN A 580 -22.03 -49.37 44.55
N GLN A 581 -21.02 -49.50 45.42
CA GLN A 581 -20.95 -50.60 46.38
C GLN A 581 -22.12 -50.60 47.37
N LEU A 582 -22.39 -49.42 47.98
CA LEU A 582 -23.53 -49.25 48.88
C LEU A 582 -24.87 -49.53 48.20
N LYS A 583 -24.99 -49.15 46.91
CA LYS A 583 -26.17 -49.51 46.12
C LYS A 583 -26.33 -51.00 45.93
N HIS A 584 -25.23 -51.73 45.69
CA HIS A 584 -25.23 -53.20 45.58
C HIS A 584 -25.58 -53.89 46.91
N MET A 585 -25.21 -53.26 48.01
CA MET A 585 -25.56 -53.72 49.38
C MET A 585 -27.00 -53.38 49.76
N GLY A 586 -27.80 -52.77 48.90
CA GLY A 586 -29.21 -52.40 49.15
C GLY A 586 -29.41 -51.01 49.70
N TYR A 587 -28.34 -50.26 50.00
CA TYR A 587 -28.40 -48.90 50.57
C TYR A 587 -28.44 -47.79 49.51
N GLY A 588 -29.09 -48.06 48.38
CA GLY A 588 -29.17 -47.10 47.30
C GLY A 588 -29.76 -45.74 47.70
N ARG A 589 -29.28 -44.69 47.00
CA ARG A 589 -29.73 -43.31 47.18
C ARG A 589 -31.11 -43.10 46.52
N ASN A 590 -32.03 -42.41 47.17
CA ASN A 590 -33.33 -42.05 46.61
C ASN A 590 -33.19 -40.97 45.53
N ARG A 591 -34.17 -40.94 44.62
CA ARG A 591 -34.15 -39.96 43.52
C ARG A 591 -34.29 -38.51 44.06
N GLY A 592 -33.25 -37.67 43.80
CA GLY A 592 -33.19 -36.30 44.29
C GLY A 592 -32.62 -36.12 45.70
N GLU A 593 -32.22 -37.18 46.37
CA GLU A 593 -31.61 -37.13 47.69
C GLU A 593 -30.16 -36.59 47.62
N LEU A 594 -29.82 -35.67 48.54
CA LEU A 594 -28.45 -35.18 48.65
C LEU A 594 -27.54 -36.29 49.23
N MET A 595 -26.29 -36.43 48.70
CA MET A 595 -25.35 -37.45 49.17
C MET A 595 -25.09 -37.40 50.68
N SER A 596 -24.99 -36.19 51.24
CA SER A 596 -24.81 -36.02 52.67
C SER A 596 -26.01 -36.54 53.48
N LYS A 597 -27.24 -36.28 53.04
CA LYS A 597 -28.45 -36.79 53.68
C LYS A 597 -28.63 -38.30 53.53
N TRP A 598 -28.21 -38.79 52.36
CA TRP A 598 -28.20 -40.24 52.09
C TRP A 598 -27.25 -40.97 53.01
N LEU A 599 -25.97 -40.52 53.21
CA LEU A 599 -25.02 -41.11 54.15
C LEU A 599 -25.51 -41.07 55.61
N LEU A 600 -26.19 -39.99 56.00
CA LEU A 600 -26.83 -39.91 57.34
C LEU A 600 -27.96 -40.89 57.49
N ARG A 601 -28.80 -41.12 56.48
CA ARG A 601 -29.93 -42.08 56.49
C ARG A 601 -29.50 -43.52 56.61
N ILE A 602 -28.34 -43.87 55.99
CA ILE A 602 -27.78 -45.21 56.00
C ILE A 602 -26.76 -45.41 57.12
N GLU A 603 -26.64 -44.44 58.05
CA GLU A 603 -25.76 -44.45 59.22
C GLU A 603 -24.26 -44.53 58.93
N HIS A 604 -23.82 -44.23 57.69
CA HIS A 604 -22.42 -44.19 57.27
C HIS A 604 -21.87 -42.75 57.37
N GLN A 605 -21.82 -42.18 58.56
CA GLN A 605 -21.29 -40.84 58.81
C GLN A 605 -19.78 -40.72 58.66
N ASP A 606 -19.05 -41.84 58.80
CA ASP A 606 -17.63 -42.02 58.59
C ASP A 606 -17.20 -41.65 57.17
N LEU A 607 -18.08 -41.75 56.18
CA LEU A 607 -17.83 -41.36 54.78
C LEU A 607 -17.99 -39.84 54.51
N LEU A 608 -18.45 -39.03 55.46
CA LEU A 608 -18.59 -37.59 55.25
C LEU A 608 -17.30 -36.85 54.92
N PRO A 609 -16.14 -37.19 55.51
CA PRO A 609 -14.85 -36.58 55.11
C PRO A 609 -14.47 -36.87 53.64
N LEU A 610 -14.75 -38.09 53.16
CA LEU A 610 -14.54 -38.48 51.77
C LEU A 610 -15.47 -37.78 50.82
N LEU A 611 -16.76 -37.62 51.22
CA LEU A 611 -17.76 -36.88 50.47
C LEU A 611 -17.41 -35.39 50.36
N THR A 612 -16.82 -34.79 51.40
CA THR A 612 -16.40 -33.38 51.35
C THR A 612 -15.30 -33.20 50.28
N ARG A 613 -14.30 -34.05 50.23
CA ARG A 613 -13.24 -34.00 49.22
C ARG A 613 -13.75 -34.33 47.83
N HIS A 614 -14.70 -35.26 47.70
CA HIS A 614 -15.40 -35.55 46.46
C HIS A 614 -16.12 -34.29 45.93
N ASN A 615 -16.79 -33.53 46.79
CA ASN A 615 -17.48 -32.30 46.44
C ASN A 615 -16.48 -31.18 45.99
N CYS A 616 -15.36 -31.05 46.70
CA CYS A 616 -14.29 -30.15 46.28
C CYS A 616 -13.77 -30.52 44.91
N LEU A 617 -13.48 -31.82 44.65
CA LEU A 617 -13.01 -32.31 43.35
C LEU A 617 -13.99 -32.00 42.20
N ARG A 618 -15.29 -32.00 42.47
CA ARG A 618 -16.37 -31.78 41.48
C ARG A 618 -16.74 -30.34 41.27
N PHE A 619 -16.76 -29.54 42.32
CA PHE A 619 -17.44 -28.25 42.32
C PHE A 619 -16.52 -27.08 42.62
N ASP A 620 -15.30 -27.29 43.15
CA ASP A 620 -14.35 -26.23 43.38
C ASP A 620 -13.67 -25.84 42.06
N PRO A 621 -13.66 -24.56 41.65
CA PRO A 621 -12.99 -24.10 40.47
C PRO A 621 -11.48 -24.35 40.46
N GLN A 622 -10.86 -24.39 41.66
CA GLN A 622 -9.40 -24.66 41.79
C GLN A 622 -9.11 -26.16 41.83
N GLY A 623 -10.14 -26.99 41.98
CA GLY A 623 -10.03 -28.45 42.12
C GLY A 623 -9.39 -28.87 43.43
N LEU A 624 -9.09 -30.18 43.56
CA LEU A 624 -8.44 -30.74 44.73
C LEU A 624 -6.91 -30.82 44.48
N PRO A 625 -6.03 -30.43 45.42
CA PRO A 625 -4.59 -30.64 45.32
C PRO A 625 -4.21 -32.11 45.06
N ILE A 626 -3.05 -32.37 44.42
CA ILE A 626 -2.65 -33.71 44.00
C ILE A 626 -2.54 -34.68 45.19
N ASN A 627 -1.93 -34.25 46.28
CA ASN A 627 -1.81 -35.02 47.53
C ASN A 627 -3.17 -35.38 48.12
N GLU A 628 -4.18 -34.54 48.05
CA GLU A 628 -5.53 -34.79 48.53
C GLU A 628 -6.33 -35.69 47.57
N LYS A 629 -6.05 -35.65 46.28
CA LYS A 629 -6.61 -36.63 45.30
C LYS A 629 -6.11 -38.03 45.56
N GLU A 630 -4.83 -38.19 45.83
CA GLU A 630 -4.20 -39.45 46.16
C GLU A 630 -4.77 -39.98 47.49
N TRP A 631 -4.84 -39.13 48.49
CA TRP A 631 -5.44 -39.47 49.76
C TRP A 631 -6.93 -39.92 49.60
N LEU A 632 -7.74 -39.22 48.81
CA LEU A 632 -9.14 -39.64 48.56
C LEU A 632 -9.21 -41.00 47.88
N ARG A 633 -8.34 -41.22 46.89
CA ARG A 633 -8.27 -42.51 46.18
C ARG A 633 -7.91 -43.67 47.13
N ASP A 634 -6.87 -43.48 47.93
CA ASP A 634 -6.37 -44.50 48.81
C ASP A 634 -7.36 -44.84 49.92
N LYS A 635 -8.03 -43.83 50.48
CA LYS A 635 -9.06 -44.04 51.51
C LYS A 635 -10.38 -44.65 50.96
N VAL A 636 -10.72 -44.38 49.74
CA VAL A 636 -11.82 -45.05 49.05
C VAL A 636 -11.49 -46.50 48.80
N PHE A 637 -10.26 -46.78 48.43
CA PHE A 637 -9.79 -48.15 48.18
C PHE A 637 -9.75 -48.98 49.47
N GLU A 638 -9.21 -48.39 50.55
CA GLU A 638 -9.19 -49.00 51.89
C GLU A 638 -10.64 -49.34 52.33
N TRP A 639 -11.56 -48.42 52.20
CA TRP A 639 -12.98 -48.66 52.57
C TRP A 639 -13.60 -49.77 51.71
N LEU A 640 -13.33 -49.83 50.43
CA LEU A 640 -13.84 -50.85 49.52
C LEU A 640 -13.26 -52.24 49.82
N GLU A 641 -12.01 -52.32 50.26
CA GLU A 641 -11.38 -53.59 50.68
C GLU A 641 -12.02 -54.10 52.01
N ASP A 642 -12.22 -53.24 52.99
CA ASP A 642 -12.81 -53.58 54.27
C ASP A 642 -14.24 -54.11 54.13
N HIS A 643 -15.01 -53.59 53.16
CA HIS A 643 -16.39 -53.96 52.89
C HIS A 643 -16.59 -54.94 51.72
N ARG A 644 -15.51 -55.58 51.26
CA ARG A 644 -15.55 -56.52 50.12
C ARG A 644 -16.20 -57.85 50.46
N GLN A 645 -16.27 -58.21 51.72
CA GLN A 645 -16.81 -59.51 52.19
C GLN A 645 -18.33 -59.50 52.44
N GLU A 646 -18.99 -58.38 52.33
CA GLU A 646 -20.45 -58.28 52.57
C GLU A 646 -21.29 -58.42 51.28
N LEU A 647 -20.73 -58.98 50.19
CA LEU A 647 -21.50 -59.34 49.01
C LEU A 647 -22.31 -60.59 49.21
N PRO A 648 -23.63 -60.59 48.96
CA PRO A 648 -24.42 -61.82 49.00
C PRO A 648 -23.90 -62.80 47.94
N PRO A 649 -23.80 -64.10 48.23
CA PRO A 649 -23.26 -65.09 47.34
C PRO A 649 -24.28 -65.48 46.25
N ASN A 650 -24.51 -64.59 45.27
CA ASN A 650 -25.14 -64.96 44.00
C ASN A 650 -25.18 -63.74 43.05
N GLU A 651 -24.24 -63.72 42.14
CA GLU A 651 -24.37 -63.26 40.75
C GLU A 651 -22.98 -63.23 40.05
N ALA A 652 -22.30 -64.38 40.11
CA ALA A 652 -21.20 -64.68 39.20
C ALA A 652 -21.73 -65.64 38.13
N ARG A 653 -22.52 -65.09 37.18
CA ARG A 653 -22.80 -65.70 35.85
C ARG A 653 -23.88 -64.84 35.14
N HIS A 654 -23.41 -63.88 34.27
CA HIS A 654 -23.80 -63.79 32.87
C HIS A 654 -23.06 -62.64 32.20
#